data_0c10fc6899ed2208fdf9a969067ba747
#
_entry.id   0c10fc6899ed2208fdf9a969067ba747
#
_cell.length_a   1.000
_cell.length_b   1.000
_cell.length_c   1.000
_cell.angle_alpha   90.00
_cell.angle_beta   90.00
_cell.angle_gamma   90.00
#
_symmetry.space_group_name_H-M   'P 1'
#
loop_
_entity.id
_entity.type
_entity.pdbx_description
1 polymer ?
#
loop_
_entity_poly.entity_id
_entity_poly.type
_entity_poly.pdbx_seq_one_letter_code
_entity_poly.pdbx_strand_id
1 'polypeptide(L)'
;MTQDIDIEEATAVKGNYNAEQIHVLEGLEAVRKRPAMYIGSTSSRGLHHLVYEVVDNSIDEALAGYCSDIKVIIHKDNSITVIDNGRGIPVDMMKKEQKPAVEVIMTVLHAGGKFGDGGYKVSGGLHGVGVTCVNALSEHMEVEVRRGGKCYGIEFAKGKTSKKLYEKGDCETTGTTVHFKPDATIFTETEYSYDTLRLRIRELAFLNKGITISLTDERAEDKSETFHFAGGIIEYVEFMDKDKDKINPKPIYLEGEKNAVIVEVAMQYCDTYSENIFTYVNNINTEEGGTHLSGFRKALTRTINAYARKTNMLKENEDALSGDDVREGLTAVLSLKVQNPQFESQTKIKLGNSEVMPIVDNLVGDTLAEFMEENPQVAKKLGEKAIVAARARLAARKARELTRRKNAMDLGGLPGKLADCKSRNVEDTEIYLVEGDSAGGSAKQGRNSDFQAILPLRGKILNVEKARLDNVLSSEEIRNMITAFGCGIGDEFNLEKARYGKIIIMTDADGYGAHIRTLLLTFFYRYMQPLIKEGHVFIAQPPLYLIRKNQKQHYYAYSDEELQEILDEVGRDTNPYVQRYKGLGEMNPGQLWETTMDPAARTILQVHLEDAAEADRIFSILMGDKVEPRRQFIEDNAKKVRNLDL
;
A
#
# COMPACT_ATOMS: atom_id res chain seq x y z
N MET A 1 -40.15 -0.86 -24.95
CA MET A 1 -39.45 -1.88 -25.73
C MET A 1 -38.00 -1.80 -25.28
N THR A 2 -37.68 -2.56 -24.25
CA THR A 2 -36.35 -2.75 -23.74
C THR A 2 -35.63 -3.70 -24.69
N GLN A 3 -34.55 -3.25 -25.32
CA GLN A 3 -33.62 -4.13 -25.99
C GLN A 3 -32.78 -4.78 -24.91
N ASP A 4 -33.09 -6.03 -24.60
CA ASP A 4 -32.17 -6.93 -23.93
C ASP A 4 -30.98 -7.14 -24.89
N ILE A 5 -29.85 -6.50 -24.59
CA ILE A 5 -28.59 -6.80 -25.26
C ILE A 5 -28.11 -8.12 -24.66
N ASP A 6 -28.28 -9.20 -25.41
CA ASP A 6 -27.74 -10.51 -25.05
C ASP A 6 -26.23 -10.41 -24.89
N ILE A 7 -25.75 -10.49 -23.64
CA ILE A 7 -24.32 -10.48 -23.29
C ILE A 7 -23.59 -11.67 -23.96
N GLU A 8 -24.29 -12.76 -24.24
CA GLU A 8 -23.73 -13.91 -24.98
C GLU A 8 -23.39 -13.57 -26.44
N GLU A 9 -24.08 -12.65 -27.12
CA GLU A 9 -23.72 -12.23 -28.48
C GLU A 9 -22.51 -11.29 -28.54
N ALA A 10 -22.22 -10.55 -27.47
CA ALA A 10 -21.07 -9.64 -27.41
C ALA A 10 -19.73 -10.36 -27.14
N THR A 11 -19.74 -11.58 -26.63
CA THR A 11 -18.55 -12.38 -26.30
C THR A 11 -18.24 -13.47 -27.30
N ALA A 12 -19.20 -13.85 -28.18
CA ALA A 12 -19.01 -14.88 -29.18
C ALA A 12 -18.24 -14.34 -30.41
N VAL A 13 -16.98 -14.68 -30.54
CA VAL A 13 -16.21 -14.44 -31.76
C VAL A 13 -16.73 -15.37 -32.86
N LYS A 14 -17.50 -14.83 -33.80
CA LYS A 14 -17.94 -15.58 -35.01
C LYS A 14 -16.74 -15.74 -35.94
N GLY A 15 -15.98 -16.82 -35.81
CA GLY A 15 -14.88 -17.18 -36.70
C GLY A 15 -14.24 -18.51 -36.29
N ASN A 16 -13.76 -19.28 -37.23
CA ASN A 16 -12.95 -20.47 -36.95
C ASN A 16 -11.61 -20.02 -36.37
N TYR A 17 -11.36 -20.34 -35.08
CA TYR A 17 -10.04 -20.15 -34.46
C TYR A 17 -9.03 -21.05 -35.17
N ASN A 18 -8.14 -20.45 -35.97
CA ASN A 18 -7.12 -21.15 -36.76
C ASN A 18 -5.72 -20.55 -36.52
N ALA A 19 -4.69 -21.16 -37.09
CA ALA A 19 -3.30 -20.73 -36.90
C ALA A 19 -3.02 -19.29 -37.37
N GLU A 20 -3.79 -18.74 -38.28
CA GLU A 20 -3.64 -17.38 -38.79
C GLU A 20 -4.04 -16.30 -37.74
N GLN A 21 -4.82 -16.71 -36.75
CA GLN A 21 -5.25 -15.82 -35.63
C GLN A 21 -4.27 -15.85 -34.46
N ILE A 22 -3.23 -16.68 -34.53
CA ILE A 22 -2.17 -16.74 -33.52
C ILE A 22 -1.10 -15.71 -33.88
N HIS A 23 -1.03 -14.63 -33.12
CA HIS A 23 0.00 -13.62 -33.27
C HIS A 23 1.13 -13.85 -32.26
N VAL A 24 2.34 -14.04 -32.75
CA VAL A 24 3.55 -14.04 -31.92
C VAL A 24 4.04 -12.61 -31.80
N LEU A 25 4.08 -12.09 -30.59
CA LEU A 25 4.63 -10.77 -30.30
C LEU A 25 6.10 -10.94 -29.89
N GLU A 26 7.01 -10.31 -30.60
CA GLU A 26 8.44 -10.38 -30.32
C GLU A 26 8.94 -9.09 -29.65
N GLY A 27 9.88 -9.26 -28.71
CA GLY A 27 10.63 -8.16 -28.10
C GLY A 27 9.73 -7.10 -27.41
N LEU A 28 10.02 -5.84 -27.67
CA LEU A 28 9.37 -4.70 -26.98
C LEU A 28 7.94 -4.41 -27.46
N GLU A 29 7.52 -4.97 -28.57
CA GLU A 29 6.12 -4.85 -29.01
C GLU A 29 5.15 -5.58 -28.07
N ALA A 30 5.60 -6.69 -27.46
CA ALA A 30 4.83 -7.41 -26.45
C ALA A 30 4.59 -6.52 -25.21
N VAL A 31 5.62 -5.79 -24.76
CA VAL A 31 5.52 -4.85 -23.63
C VAL A 31 4.52 -3.73 -23.92
N ARG A 32 4.61 -3.11 -25.09
CA ARG A 32 3.69 -2.03 -25.48
C ARG A 32 2.25 -2.48 -25.64
N LYS A 33 2.02 -3.72 -26.12
CA LYS A 33 0.69 -4.27 -26.34
C LYS A 33 0.02 -4.78 -25.07
N ARG A 34 0.81 -5.24 -24.09
CA ARG A 34 0.36 -5.75 -22.79
C ARG A 34 1.18 -5.17 -21.63
N PRO A 35 1.19 -3.85 -21.43
CA PRO A 35 2.05 -3.21 -20.43
C PRO A 35 1.75 -3.70 -19.01
N ALA A 36 0.49 -3.97 -18.67
CA ALA A 36 0.09 -4.44 -17.34
C ALA A 36 0.77 -5.76 -16.93
N MET A 37 1.19 -6.62 -17.86
CA MET A 37 1.94 -7.84 -17.54
C MET A 37 3.34 -7.54 -16.94
N TYR A 38 3.92 -6.37 -17.24
CA TYR A 38 5.28 -5.99 -16.86
C TYR A 38 5.33 -4.96 -15.74
N ILE A 39 4.38 -4.01 -15.72
CA ILE A 39 4.33 -2.90 -14.75
C ILE A 39 3.07 -2.91 -13.86
N GLY A 40 2.26 -3.99 -13.94
CA GLY A 40 1.06 -4.19 -13.11
C GLY A 40 -0.18 -3.43 -13.56
N SER A 41 -0.06 -2.19 -14.01
CA SER A 41 -1.17 -1.38 -14.52
C SER A 41 -0.68 -0.26 -15.46
N THR A 42 -1.62 0.41 -16.15
CA THR A 42 -1.34 1.63 -16.93
C THR A 42 -1.88 2.90 -16.26
N SER A 43 -2.34 2.78 -15.01
CA SER A 43 -2.76 3.90 -14.17
C SER A 43 -1.57 4.58 -13.49
N SER A 44 -1.84 5.53 -12.59
CA SER A 44 -0.83 6.22 -11.76
C SER A 44 0.19 5.25 -11.13
N ARG A 45 -0.25 4.09 -10.61
CA ARG A 45 0.64 3.07 -10.02
C ARG A 45 1.69 2.56 -11.01
N GLY A 46 1.28 2.20 -12.22
CA GLY A 46 2.20 1.73 -13.26
C GLY A 46 3.11 2.84 -13.79
N LEU A 47 2.62 4.08 -13.83
CA LEU A 47 3.41 5.26 -14.19
C LEU A 47 4.59 5.43 -13.21
N HIS A 48 4.33 5.41 -11.90
CA HIS A 48 5.36 5.56 -10.86
C HIS A 48 6.32 4.36 -10.84
N HIS A 49 5.85 3.17 -11.23
CA HIS A 49 6.70 1.98 -11.33
C HIS A 49 7.85 2.16 -12.33
N LEU A 50 7.67 2.94 -13.41
CA LEU A 50 8.78 3.27 -14.33
C LEU A 50 9.94 3.95 -13.62
N VAL A 51 9.66 4.88 -12.71
CA VAL A 51 10.69 5.56 -11.91
C VAL A 51 11.38 4.57 -10.99
N TYR A 52 10.62 3.69 -10.33
CA TYR A 52 11.16 2.69 -9.42
C TYR A 52 12.14 1.75 -10.13
N GLU A 53 11.83 1.28 -11.33
CA GLU A 53 12.71 0.41 -12.10
C GLU A 53 14.06 1.08 -12.47
N VAL A 54 14.07 2.38 -12.70
CA VAL A 54 15.32 3.11 -12.97
C VAL A 54 16.10 3.37 -11.68
N VAL A 55 15.43 3.81 -10.61
CA VAL A 55 16.05 4.06 -9.30
C VAL A 55 16.61 2.77 -8.71
N ASP A 56 15.89 1.65 -8.81
CA ASP A 56 16.34 0.34 -8.31
C ASP A 56 17.64 -0.12 -8.99
N ASN A 57 17.91 0.26 -10.25
CA ASN A 57 19.19 -0.01 -10.90
C ASN A 57 20.34 0.78 -10.27
N SER A 58 20.09 2.04 -9.89
CA SER A 58 21.08 2.85 -9.15
C SER A 58 21.29 2.32 -7.72
N ILE A 59 20.25 1.83 -7.08
CA ILE A 59 20.32 1.14 -5.79
C ILE A 59 21.11 -0.18 -5.89
N ASP A 60 20.98 -0.94 -6.97
CA ASP A 60 21.77 -2.15 -7.19
C ASP A 60 23.28 -1.82 -7.32
N GLU A 61 23.64 -0.67 -7.93
CA GLU A 61 25.01 -0.15 -7.91
C GLU A 61 25.46 0.20 -6.48
N ALA A 62 24.57 0.74 -5.65
CA ALA A 62 24.88 1.03 -4.24
C ALA A 62 25.05 -0.25 -3.42
N LEU A 63 24.21 -1.27 -3.61
CA LEU A 63 24.36 -2.59 -2.99
C LEU A 63 25.69 -3.28 -3.40
N ALA A 64 26.15 -3.03 -4.62
CA ALA A 64 27.45 -3.49 -5.10
C ALA A 64 28.63 -2.64 -4.58
N GLY A 65 28.38 -1.56 -3.82
CA GLY A 65 29.38 -0.69 -3.21
C GLY A 65 29.94 0.40 -4.13
N TYR A 66 29.31 0.69 -5.26
CA TYR A 66 29.84 1.63 -6.26
C TYR A 66 29.04 2.93 -6.40
N CYS A 67 27.87 3.04 -5.76
CA CYS A 67 27.03 4.24 -5.81
C CYS A 67 26.76 4.75 -4.39
N SER A 68 26.86 6.07 -4.20
CA SER A 68 26.60 6.75 -2.93
C SER A 68 25.65 7.96 -3.07
N ASP A 69 25.40 8.42 -4.29
CA ASP A 69 24.55 9.58 -4.56
C ASP A 69 23.62 9.29 -5.74
N ILE A 70 22.32 9.51 -5.53
CA ILE A 70 21.28 9.35 -6.55
C ILE A 70 20.42 10.61 -6.55
N LYS A 71 20.13 11.14 -7.75
CA LYS A 71 19.26 12.30 -7.93
C LYS A 71 18.08 11.93 -8.82
N VAL A 72 16.88 12.24 -8.35
CA VAL A 72 15.63 12.04 -9.10
C VAL A 72 15.00 13.42 -9.33
N ILE A 73 14.69 13.74 -10.57
CA ILE A 73 14.16 15.05 -10.97
C ILE A 73 12.86 14.83 -11.76
N ILE A 74 11.78 15.46 -11.31
CA ILE A 74 10.53 15.58 -12.04
C ILE A 74 10.56 16.90 -12.80
N HIS A 75 10.57 16.85 -14.12
CA HIS A 75 10.63 18.05 -14.96
C HIS A 75 9.25 18.68 -15.18
N LYS A 76 9.24 19.92 -15.66
CA LYS A 76 8.00 20.68 -15.94
C LYS A 76 7.08 20.02 -16.95
N ASP A 77 7.62 19.24 -17.87
CA ASP A 77 6.88 18.49 -18.89
C ASP A 77 6.50 17.05 -18.47
N ASN A 78 6.61 16.74 -17.16
CA ASN A 78 6.41 15.41 -16.61
C ASN A 78 7.36 14.33 -17.18
N SER A 79 8.54 14.71 -17.66
CA SER A 79 9.64 13.75 -17.84
C SER A 79 10.40 13.56 -16.53
N ILE A 80 11.14 12.46 -16.42
CA ILE A 80 11.94 12.10 -15.24
C ILE A 80 13.41 12.00 -15.65
N THR A 81 14.28 12.51 -14.79
CA THR A 81 15.72 12.22 -14.85
C THR A 81 16.17 11.53 -13.57
N VAL A 82 16.88 10.40 -13.71
CA VAL A 82 17.56 9.72 -12.62
C VAL A 82 19.06 9.75 -12.90
N ILE A 83 19.85 10.24 -11.96
CA ILE A 83 21.31 10.39 -12.06
C ILE A 83 21.93 9.59 -10.91
N ASP A 84 22.91 8.74 -11.21
CA ASP A 84 23.73 8.08 -10.21
C ASP A 84 25.23 8.34 -10.42
N ASN A 85 26.02 8.10 -9.39
CA ASN A 85 27.47 8.14 -9.41
C ASN A 85 28.11 6.73 -9.39
N GLY A 86 27.40 5.72 -9.90
CA GLY A 86 27.87 4.34 -10.00
C GLY A 86 28.98 4.15 -11.04
N ARG A 87 29.24 2.90 -11.43
CA ARG A 87 30.28 2.55 -12.42
C ARG A 87 29.98 3.00 -13.85
N GLY A 88 28.73 3.33 -14.15
CA GLY A 88 28.22 3.53 -15.50
C GLY A 88 27.99 2.20 -16.24
N ILE A 89 26.91 2.11 -17.02
CA ILE A 89 26.58 0.94 -17.84
C ILE A 89 27.71 0.67 -18.83
N PRO A 90 28.10 -0.61 -19.08
CA PRO A 90 29.11 -0.94 -20.09
C PRO A 90 28.71 -0.43 -21.49
N VAL A 91 29.66 0.18 -22.20
CA VAL A 91 29.47 0.72 -23.56
C VAL A 91 30.17 -0.11 -24.64
N ASP A 92 30.94 -1.14 -24.22
CA ASP A 92 31.68 -2.01 -25.11
C ASP A 92 30.73 -2.80 -26.01
N MET A 93 31.24 -3.16 -27.22
CA MET A 93 30.48 -3.97 -28.19
C MET A 93 30.30 -5.41 -27.71
N MET A 94 29.07 -5.86 -27.60
CA MET A 94 28.75 -7.27 -27.34
C MET A 94 28.96 -8.09 -28.63
N LYS A 95 29.87 -9.07 -28.57
CA LYS A 95 30.24 -9.90 -29.74
C LYS A 95 29.07 -10.67 -30.35
N LYS A 96 28.14 -11.13 -29.50
CA LYS A 96 26.98 -11.92 -29.92
C LYS A 96 25.92 -11.07 -30.61
N GLU A 97 25.59 -9.91 -30.01
CA GLU A 97 24.49 -9.04 -30.49
C GLU A 97 24.94 -7.99 -31.52
N GLN A 98 26.27 -7.82 -31.72
CA GLN A 98 26.88 -6.81 -32.60
C GLN A 98 26.38 -5.39 -32.29
N LYS A 99 26.10 -5.11 -31.01
CA LYS A 99 25.61 -3.84 -30.49
C LYS A 99 26.35 -3.45 -29.21
N PRO A 100 26.42 -2.16 -28.87
CA PRO A 100 26.92 -1.73 -27.57
C PRO A 100 26.10 -2.36 -26.43
N ALA A 101 26.75 -2.71 -25.32
CA ALA A 101 26.08 -3.36 -24.19
C ALA A 101 24.92 -2.49 -23.65
N VAL A 102 25.09 -1.17 -23.56
CA VAL A 102 24.01 -0.24 -23.16
C VAL A 102 22.80 -0.32 -24.08
N GLU A 103 23.00 -0.43 -25.41
CA GLU A 103 21.88 -0.59 -26.36
C GLU A 103 21.14 -1.90 -26.14
N VAL A 104 21.89 -3.01 -25.92
CA VAL A 104 21.30 -4.33 -25.66
C VAL A 104 20.48 -4.31 -24.37
N ILE A 105 21.02 -3.76 -23.27
CA ILE A 105 20.32 -3.64 -21.99
C ILE A 105 19.02 -2.83 -22.11
N MET A 106 19.00 -1.79 -22.96
CA MET A 106 17.82 -0.93 -23.14
C MET A 106 16.78 -1.51 -24.10
N THR A 107 17.16 -2.44 -25.03
CA THR A 107 16.30 -2.88 -26.13
C THR A 107 15.98 -4.37 -26.16
N VAL A 108 16.67 -5.18 -25.39
CA VAL A 108 16.51 -6.65 -25.38
C VAL A 108 15.99 -7.09 -24.03
N LEU A 109 14.84 -7.77 -24.01
CA LEU A 109 14.29 -8.38 -22.79
C LEU A 109 15.22 -9.50 -22.31
N HIS A 110 15.32 -9.66 -21.00
CA HIS A 110 16.19 -10.66 -20.36
C HIS A 110 17.67 -10.47 -20.67
N ALA A 111 18.09 -9.22 -20.88
CA ALA A 111 19.49 -8.85 -21.03
C ALA A 111 19.96 -8.04 -19.80
N GLY A 112 21.14 -8.37 -19.26
CA GLY A 112 21.70 -7.64 -18.14
C GLY A 112 22.88 -8.34 -17.46
N GLY A 113 23.68 -7.60 -16.72
CA GLY A 113 24.84 -8.10 -15.97
C GLY A 113 24.47 -8.82 -14.64
N LYS A 114 23.17 -8.98 -14.35
CA LYS A 114 22.65 -9.54 -13.09
C LYS A 114 22.33 -11.05 -13.18
N PHE A 115 22.50 -11.67 -14.36
CA PHE A 115 22.26 -13.11 -14.59
C PHE A 115 23.46 -14.01 -14.33
N GLY A 116 24.62 -13.47 -13.97
CA GLY A 116 25.84 -14.24 -13.77
C GLY A 116 26.63 -13.76 -12.56
N ASP A 117 27.57 -14.60 -12.09
CA ASP A 117 28.32 -14.42 -10.84
C ASP A 117 29.33 -13.25 -10.84
N GLY A 118 29.44 -12.50 -11.95
CA GLY A 118 30.55 -11.56 -12.13
C GLY A 118 30.29 -10.09 -11.83
N GLY A 119 29.04 -9.64 -11.79
CA GLY A 119 28.73 -8.20 -11.72
C GLY A 119 28.09 -7.74 -10.41
N TYR A 120 27.18 -8.54 -9.88
CA TYR A 120 26.40 -8.25 -8.69
C TYR A 120 26.21 -9.53 -7.88
N LYS A 121 26.59 -9.51 -6.60
CA LYS A 121 26.35 -10.63 -5.68
C LYS A 121 24.90 -10.65 -5.19
N VAL A 122 24.33 -9.47 -5.06
CA VAL A 122 22.94 -9.25 -4.61
C VAL A 122 22.35 -8.15 -5.49
N SER A 123 21.14 -8.32 -5.97
CA SER A 123 20.42 -7.30 -6.73
C SER A 123 18.90 -7.45 -6.54
N GLY A 124 18.17 -6.34 -6.65
CA GLY A 124 16.71 -6.33 -6.72
C GLY A 124 16.18 -6.64 -8.13
N GLY A 125 16.95 -6.24 -9.15
CA GLY A 125 16.63 -6.49 -10.55
C GLY A 125 16.99 -7.91 -11.00
N LEU A 126 16.03 -8.84 -10.94
CA LEU A 126 16.26 -10.27 -11.21
C LEU A 126 15.96 -10.70 -12.64
N HIS A 127 15.04 -10.04 -13.33
CA HIS A 127 14.48 -10.52 -14.59
C HIS A 127 15.11 -9.87 -15.83
N GLY A 128 15.91 -8.80 -15.69
CA GLY A 128 16.52 -8.08 -16.80
C GLY A 128 15.50 -7.46 -17.76
N VAL A 129 14.36 -7.01 -17.22
CA VAL A 129 13.27 -6.43 -18.01
C VAL A 129 12.91 -5.00 -17.62
N GLY A 130 13.27 -4.53 -16.42
CA GLY A 130 12.81 -3.27 -15.87
C GLY A 130 13.08 -2.06 -16.76
N VAL A 131 14.35 -1.71 -16.96
CA VAL A 131 14.71 -0.54 -17.77
C VAL A 131 14.31 -0.70 -19.24
N THR A 132 14.28 -1.93 -19.75
CA THR A 132 13.80 -2.25 -21.09
C THR A 132 12.30 -1.94 -21.23
N CYS A 133 11.50 -2.22 -20.17
CA CYS A 133 10.09 -1.85 -20.13
C CYS A 133 9.92 -0.33 -20.05
N VAL A 134 10.74 0.37 -19.26
CA VAL A 134 10.71 1.86 -19.22
C VAL A 134 10.95 2.43 -20.62
N ASN A 135 11.95 1.94 -21.34
CA ASN A 135 12.22 2.36 -22.72
C ASN A 135 11.04 2.07 -23.65
N ALA A 136 10.48 0.86 -23.59
CA ALA A 136 9.34 0.47 -24.42
C ALA A 136 8.10 1.34 -24.19
N LEU A 137 7.88 1.78 -22.96
CA LEU A 137 6.70 2.52 -22.52
C LEU A 137 6.92 4.06 -22.50
N SER A 138 8.08 4.52 -22.97
CA SER A 138 8.42 5.94 -23.09
C SER A 138 8.31 6.41 -24.53
N GLU A 139 7.81 7.62 -24.74
CA GLU A 139 7.84 8.26 -26.06
C GLU A 139 9.27 8.65 -26.45
N HIS A 140 10.07 9.05 -25.46
CA HIS A 140 11.49 9.38 -25.59
C HIS A 140 12.28 8.92 -24.37
N MET A 141 13.49 8.40 -24.61
CA MET A 141 14.46 8.09 -23.57
C MET A 141 15.87 8.47 -24.03
N GLU A 142 16.62 9.15 -23.17
CA GLU A 142 18.04 9.43 -23.34
C GLU A 142 18.82 8.78 -22.19
N VAL A 143 19.90 8.09 -22.53
CA VAL A 143 20.82 7.52 -21.56
C VAL A 143 22.21 8.10 -21.78
N GLU A 144 22.74 8.72 -20.72
CA GLU A 144 24.10 9.19 -20.68
C GLU A 144 24.92 8.28 -19.75
N VAL A 145 26.05 7.84 -20.23
CA VAL A 145 26.97 6.97 -19.46
C VAL A 145 28.31 7.66 -19.32
N ARG A 146 28.73 7.84 -18.08
CA ARG A 146 30.07 8.34 -17.71
C ARG A 146 30.94 7.17 -17.27
N ARG A 147 31.88 6.75 -18.11
CA ARG A 147 32.72 5.58 -17.87
C ARG A 147 34.06 5.66 -18.58
N GLY A 148 35.14 5.24 -17.91
CA GLY A 148 36.49 5.16 -18.51
C GLY A 148 37.05 6.52 -18.93
N GLY A 149 36.69 7.60 -18.23
CA GLY A 149 37.16 8.96 -18.54
C GLY A 149 36.37 9.63 -19.66
N LYS A 150 35.30 9.00 -20.17
CA LYS A 150 34.48 9.51 -21.28
C LYS A 150 33.00 9.53 -20.96
N CYS A 151 32.29 10.43 -21.62
CA CYS A 151 30.85 10.57 -21.57
C CYS A 151 30.23 10.13 -22.91
N TYR A 152 29.28 9.21 -22.83
CA TYR A 152 28.56 8.66 -23.99
C TYR A 152 27.08 8.97 -23.89
N GLY A 153 26.43 9.16 -25.07
CA GLY A 153 24.99 9.34 -25.18
C GLY A 153 24.38 8.33 -26.13
N ILE A 154 23.16 7.89 -25.82
CA ILE A 154 22.33 7.06 -26.70
C ILE A 154 20.88 7.46 -26.49
N GLU A 155 20.08 7.50 -27.57
CA GLU A 155 18.69 7.94 -27.50
C GLU A 155 17.75 6.90 -28.10
N PHE A 156 16.55 6.82 -27.52
CA PHE A 156 15.52 5.87 -27.91
C PHE A 156 14.16 6.57 -28.03
N ALA A 157 13.30 5.99 -28.87
CA ALA A 157 11.90 6.38 -28.99
C ALA A 157 11.04 5.12 -29.05
N LYS A 158 10.09 4.99 -28.14
CA LYS A 158 9.14 3.86 -28.08
C LYS A 158 9.82 2.50 -28.16
N GLY A 159 10.94 2.36 -27.41
CA GLY A 159 11.74 1.12 -27.36
C GLY A 159 12.72 0.91 -28.51
N LYS A 160 12.77 1.79 -29.50
CA LYS A 160 13.69 1.67 -30.64
C LYS A 160 14.81 2.70 -30.53
N THR A 161 16.03 2.31 -30.89
CA THR A 161 17.17 3.23 -30.94
C THR A 161 16.92 4.29 -32.00
N SER A 162 16.73 5.54 -31.58
CA SER A 162 16.56 6.72 -32.44
C SER A 162 17.90 7.33 -32.83
N LYS A 163 18.87 7.32 -31.90
CA LYS A 163 20.25 7.77 -32.16
C LYS A 163 21.23 6.79 -31.52
N LYS A 164 22.11 6.26 -32.34
CA LYS A 164 23.12 5.28 -31.90
C LYS A 164 24.08 5.89 -30.89
N LEU A 165 24.78 5.02 -30.16
CA LEU A 165 25.80 5.44 -29.19
C LEU A 165 26.82 6.38 -29.83
N TYR A 166 27.04 7.52 -29.18
CA TYR A 166 28.02 8.53 -29.56
C TYR A 166 28.76 9.05 -28.34
N GLU A 167 29.99 9.49 -28.56
CA GLU A 167 30.81 10.12 -27.54
C GLU A 167 30.43 11.60 -27.42
N LYS A 168 30.13 12.07 -26.20
CA LYS A 168 29.81 13.47 -25.88
C LYS A 168 31.07 14.28 -25.52
N GLY A 169 32.12 13.61 -25.03
CA GLY A 169 33.38 14.23 -24.60
C GLY A 169 34.04 13.53 -23.42
N ASP A 170 35.01 14.15 -22.83
CA ASP A 170 35.72 13.65 -21.65
C ASP A 170 34.93 13.92 -20.37
N CYS A 171 35.08 13.05 -19.37
CA CYS A 171 34.36 13.13 -18.11
C CYS A 171 35.24 12.66 -16.95
N GLU A 172 35.31 13.44 -15.87
CA GLU A 172 36.12 13.11 -14.68
C GLU A 172 35.39 12.14 -13.71
N THR A 173 34.05 12.04 -13.84
CA THR A 173 33.23 11.23 -12.95
C THR A 173 32.71 9.98 -13.65
N THR A 174 32.25 9.00 -12.86
CA THR A 174 31.51 7.84 -13.37
C THR A 174 30.04 7.93 -13.01
N GLY A 175 29.18 7.16 -13.69
CA GLY A 175 27.77 7.07 -13.37
C GLY A 175 26.87 6.89 -14.60
N THR A 176 25.57 6.80 -14.35
CA THR A 176 24.55 6.74 -15.38
C THR A 176 23.52 7.85 -15.16
N THR A 177 23.09 8.44 -16.25
CA THR A 177 21.93 9.34 -16.25
C THR A 177 20.88 8.76 -17.20
N VAL A 178 19.67 8.56 -16.73
CA VAL A 178 18.54 8.10 -17.53
C VAL A 178 17.47 9.18 -17.48
N HIS A 179 17.18 9.75 -18.64
CA HIS A 179 16.08 10.69 -18.84
C HIS A 179 15.01 10.02 -19.70
N PHE A 180 13.74 10.05 -19.26
CA PHE A 180 12.66 9.45 -20.02
C PHE A 180 11.34 10.21 -19.86
N LYS A 181 10.49 10.13 -20.88
CA LYS A 181 9.14 10.68 -20.88
C LYS A 181 8.14 9.59 -21.21
N PRO A 182 7.13 9.32 -20.33
CA PRO A 182 6.12 8.31 -20.56
C PRO A 182 5.33 8.56 -21.84
N ASP A 183 4.92 7.46 -22.53
CA ASP A 183 4.08 7.56 -23.72
C ASP A 183 2.61 7.77 -23.33
N ALA A 184 2.08 8.97 -23.53
CA ALA A 184 0.69 9.34 -23.25
C ALA A 184 -0.36 8.51 -24.01
N THR A 185 0.04 7.74 -25.03
CA THR A 185 -0.88 6.82 -25.73
C THR A 185 -1.08 5.48 -25.00
N ILE A 186 -0.30 5.22 -23.94
CA ILE A 186 -0.33 3.97 -23.15
C ILE A 186 -0.91 4.23 -21.76
N PHE A 187 -0.45 5.30 -21.10
CA PHE A 187 -0.87 5.63 -19.75
C PHE A 187 -2.16 6.45 -19.73
N THR A 188 -3.06 6.13 -18.82
CA THR A 188 -4.28 6.92 -18.58
C THR A 188 -3.98 8.26 -17.92
N GLU A 189 -2.86 8.34 -17.20
CA GLU A 189 -2.33 9.52 -16.53
C GLU A 189 -0.83 9.59 -16.78
N THR A 190 -0.29 10.79 -16.99
CA THR A 190 1.15 11.03 -17.20
C THR A 190 1.73 12.01 -16.18
N GLU A 191 0.95 12.41 -15.19
CA GLU A 191 1.40 13.30 -14.12
C GLU A 191 1.95 12.53 -12.94
N TYR A 192 3.23 12.76 -12.59
CA TYR A 192 3.85 12.13 -11.44
C TYR A 192 3.45 12.80 -10.12
N SER A 193 3.12 11.99 -9.11
CA SER A 193 2.93 12.44 -7.74
C SER A 193 4.29 12.55 -7.03
N TYR A 194 4.64 13.77 -6.62
CA TYR A 194 5.84 13.99 -5.81
C TYR A 194 5.79 13.20 -4.50
N ASP A 195 4.64 13.22 -3.82
CA ASP A 195 4.50 12.57 -2.52
C ASP A 195 4.67 11.04 -2.62
N THR A 196 4.14 10.42 -3.67
CA THR A 196 4.32 8.98 -3.94
C THR A 196 5.80 8.63 -4.16
N LEU A 197 6.52 9.40 -4.99
CA LEU A 197 7.95 9.19 -5.20
C LEU A 197 8.77 9.47 -3.94
N ARG A 198 8.43 10.52 -3.19
CA ARG A 198 9.08 10.90 -1.94
C ARG A 198 9.04 9.78 -0.90
N LEU A 199 7.89 9.12 -0.74
CA LEU A 199 7.73 7.99 0.19
C LEU A 199 8.67 6.84 -0.17
N ARG A 200 8.68 6.41 -1.42
CA ARG A 200 9.53 5.31 -1.90
C ARG A 200 11.02 5.64 -1.82
N ILE A 201 11.41 6.85 -2.18
CA ILE A 201 12.81 7.29 -2.14
C ILE A 201 13.32 7.36 -0.69
N ARG A 202 12.50 7.87 0.24
CA ARG A 202 12.81 7.87 1.67
C ARG A 202 13.00 6.45 2.21
N GLU A 203 12.12 5.54 1.86
CA GLU A 203 12.21 4.12 2.21
C GLU A 203 13.52 3.50 1.73
N LEU A 204 13.88 3.70 0.45
CA LEU A 204 15.13 3.21 -0.11
C LEU A 204 16.37 3.79 0.57
N ALA A 205 16.32 5.07 0.99
CA ALA A 205 17.40 5.69 1.73
C ALA A 205 17.57 5.08 3.14
N PHE A 206 16.49 4.71 3.83
CA PHE A 206 16.56 3.97 5.09
C PHE A 206 17.13 2.55 4.94
N LEU A 207 16.76 1.84 3.87
CA LEU A 207 17.19 0.47 3.61
C LEU A 207 18.67 0.37 3.18
N ASN A 208 19.23 1.48 2.67
CA ASN A 208 20.60 1.53 2.17
C ASN A 208 21.42 2.53 2.99
N LYS A 209 21.93 2.06 4.12
CA LYS A 209 22.72 2.85 5.08
C LYS A 209 23.80 3.69 4.38
N GLY A 210 23.77 5.00 4.59
CA GLY A 210 24.80 5.93 4.12
C GLY A 210 24.66 6.39 2.67
N ILE A 211 23.65 5.94 1.92
CA ILE A 211 23.34 6.50 0.60
C ILE A 211 22.68 7.88 0.74
N THR A 212 22.94 8.75 -0.22
CA THR A 212 22.22 10.02 -0.36
C THR A 212 21.29 9.96 -1.57
N ILE A 213 20.00 10.21 -1.38
CA ILE A 213 19.04 10.28 -2.48
C ILE A 213 18.30 11.61 -2.42
N SER A 214 18.32 12.38 -3.51
CA SER A 214 17.58 13.64 -3.62
C SER A 214 16.41 13.51 -4.61
N LEU A 215 15.28 14.13 -4.27
CA LEU A 215 14.12 14.26 -5.12
C LEU A 215 13.81 15.74 -5.33
N THR A 216 13.75 16.18 -6.59
CA THR A 216 13.42 17.55 -6.96
C THR A 216 12.22 17.57 -7.90
N ASP A 217 11.28 18.49 -7.66
CA ASP A 217 10.11 18.72 -8.52
C ASP A 217 10.18 20.12 -9.12
N GLU A 218 10.59 20.21 -10.38
CA GLU A 218 10.74 21.48 -11.09
C GLU A 218 9.40 22.15 -11.48
N ARG A 219 8.28 21.47 -11.26
CA ARG A 219 6.94 22.02 -11.51
C ARG A 219 6.49 23.00 -10.44
N ALA A 220 7.09 22.92 -9.25
CA ALA A 220 6.83 23.82 -8.13
C ALA A 220 8.14 24.45 -7.62
N GLU A 221 8.08 25.70 -7.22
CA GLU A 221 9.23 26.40 -6.61
C GLU A 221 9.58 25.76 -5.26
N ASP A 222 10.89 25.63 -4.99
CA ASP A 222 11.46 25.12 -3.72
C ASP A 222 11.01 23.73 -3.28
N LYS A 223 10.56 22.87 -4.20
CA LYS A 223 10.15 21.51 -3.88
C LYS A 223 11.28 20.51 -4.13
N SER A 224 12.24 20.47 -3.20
CA SER A 224 13.37 19.53 -3.22
C SER A 224 13.64 19.01 -1.82
N GLU A 225 13.88 17.70 -1.70
CA GLU A 225 14.18 17.02 -0.44
C GLU A 225 15.34 16.04 -0.64
N THR A 226 16.22 15.96 0.35
CA THR A 226 17.36 15.03 0.34
C THR A 226 17.28 14.09 1.53
N PHE A 227 17.41 12.80 1.28
CA PHE A 227 17.34 11.73 2.25
C PHE A 227 18.72 11.11 2.43
N HIS A 228 19.19 11.06 3.67
CA HIS A 228 20.44 10.42 4.06
C HIS A 228 20.32 9.91 5.50
N PHE A 229 20.42 8.60 5.70
CA PHE A 229 20.23 7.95 7.00
C PHE A 229 21.46 7.08 7.33
N ALA A 230 22.32 7.59 8.20
CA ALA A 230 23.53 6.90 8.61
C ALA A 230 23.26 5.66 9.50
N GLY A 231 22.16 5.64 10.22
CA GLY A 231 21.71 4.50 11.05
C GLY A 231 20.88 3.46 10.28
N GLY A 232 20.49 3.74 9.03
CA GLY A 232 19.77 2.77 8.20
C GLY A 232 18.43 2.34 8.78
N ILE A 233 18.17 1.04 8.87
CA ILE A 233 16.89 0.50 9.37
C ILE A 233 16.63 0.80 10.85
N ILE A 234 17.65 1.12 11.64
CA ILE A 234 17.48 1.59 13.03
C ILE A 234 16.73 2.94 13.03
N GLU A 235 17.22 3.90 12.23
CA GLU A 235 16.57 5.20 12.08
C GLU A 235 15.17 5.07 11.46
N TYR A 236 14.95 4.04 10.62
CA TYR A 236 13.64 3.78 10.05
C TYR A 236 12.62 3.40 11.13
N VAL A 237 12.99 2.49 12.05
CA VAL A 237 12.14 2.14 13.20
C VAL A 237 11.93 3.33 14.12
N GLU A 238 12.99 4.11 14.40
CA GLU A 238 12.90 5.33 15.21
C GLU A 238 11.96 6.37 14.60
N PHE A 239 12.00 6.50 13.27
CA PHE A 239 11.10 7.37 12.51
C PHE A 239 9.62 6.94 12.64
N MET A 240 9.33 5.63 12.49
CA MET A 240 7.97 5.10 12.62
C MET A 240 7.41 5.22 14.04
N ASP A 241 8.28 5.11 15.05
CA ASP A 241 7.88 5.15 16.46
C ASP A 241 8.16 6.49 17.13
N LYS A 242 8.46 7.54 16.35
CA LYS A 242 8.81 8.86 16.86
C LYS A 242 7.77 9.39 17.86
N ASP A 243 6.50 9.21 17.54
CA ASP A 243 5.37 9.76 18.30
C ASP A 243 4.70 8.73 19.23
N LYS A 244 5.29 7.53 19.39
CA LYS A 244 4.78 6.46 20.27
C LYS A 244 5.52 6.43 21.61
N ASP A 245 4.90 5.83 22.62
CA ASP A 245 5.53 5.60 23.92
C ASP A 245 6.34 4.30 23.87
N LYS A 246 7.65 4.43 23.94
CA LYS A 246 8.62 3.35 23.73
C LYS A 246 8.85 2.56 25.00
N ILE A 247 8.76 1.23 24.94
CA ILE A 247 9.06 0.32 26.06
C ILE A 247 10.58 0.16 26.19
N ASN A 248 11.27 -0.06 25.05
CA ASN A 248 12.72 -0.06 24.97
C ASN A 248 13.21 1.29 24.39
N PRO A 249 14.12 2.01 25.08
CA PRO A 249 14.51 3.37 24.70
C PRO A 249 15.16 3.46 23.31
N LYS A 250 15.86 2.41 22.89
CA LYS A 250 16.51 2.31 21.59
C LYS A 250 16.00 1.06 20.88
N PRO A 251 15.89 1.07 19.55
CA PRO A 251 15.60 -0.14 18.78
C PRO A 251 16.60 -1.26 19.09
N ILE A 252 16.10 -2.48 19.13
CA ILE A 252 16.93 -3.69 19.18
C ILE A 252 17.40 -3.94 17.76
N TYR A 253 18.71 -4.00 17.56
CA TYR A 253 19.32 -4.27 16.25
C TYR A 253 20.03 -5.62 16.27
N LEU A 254 19.70 -6.45 15.30
CA LEU A 254 20.28 -7.78 15.11
C LEU A 254 20.80 -7.86 13.67
N GLU A 255 22.01 -8.38 13.49
CA GLU A 255 22.63 -8.60 12.19
C GLU A 255 23.35 -9.94 12.18
N GLY A 256 23.30 -10.64 11.05
CA GLY A 256 24.04 -11.88 10.88
C GLY A 256 24.05 -12.36 9.43
N GLU A 257 25.03 -13.21 9.12
CA GLU A 257 25.18 -13.84 7.82
C GLU A 257 25.25 -15.35 7.96
N LYS A 258 24.50 -16.09 7.15
CA LYS A 258 24.56 -17.56 7.08
C LYS A 258 24.20 -18.02 5.67
N ASN A 259 25.06 -18.89 5.09
CA ASN A 259 24.87 -19.43 3.74
C ASN A 259 24.66 -18.33 2.67
N ALA A 260 25.45 -17.26 2.74
CA ALA A 260 25.36 -16.09 1.87
C ALA A 260 24.00 -15.35 1.92
N VAL A 261 23.20 -15.59 2.96
CA VAL A 261 22.02 -14.79 3.29
C VAL A 261 22.40 -13.85 4.43
N ILE A 262 22.34 -12.54 4.18
CA ILE A 262 22.51 -11.51 5.22
C ILE A 262 21.13 -11.15 5.74
N VAL A 263 21.00 -11.11 7.06
CA VAL A 263 19.76 -10.78 7.77
C VAL A 263 20.03 -9.58 8.67
N GLU A 264 19.30 -8.51 8.48
CA GLU A 264 19.30 -7.34 9.34
C GLU A 264 17.89 -7.15 9.90
N VAL A 265 17.79 -6.95 11.21
CA VAL A 265 16.52 -6.66 11.91
C VAL A 265 16.70 -5.46 12.81
N ALA A 266 15.84 -4.48 12.69
CA ALA A 266 15.66 -3.46 13.71
C ALA A 266 14.23 -3.56 14.24
N MET A 267 14.05 -3.54 15.57
CA MET A 267 12.74 -3.65 16.18
C MET A 267 12.62 -2.86 17.47
N GLN A 268 11.43 -2.33 17.73
CA GLN A 268 11.10 -1.58 18.92
C GLN A 268 9.70 -1.94 19.42
N TYR A 269 9.54 -2.03 20.72
CA TYR A 269 8.24 -2.21 21.34
C TYR A 269 7.72 -0.88 21.88
N CYS A 270 6.46 -0.60 21.59
CA CYS A 270 5.74 0.56 22.05
C CYS A 270 4.54 0.16 22.92
N ASP A 271 4.04 1.09 23.72
CA ASP A 271 2.81 0.89 24.50
C ASP A 271 1.57 1.10 23.62
N THR A 272 1.52 0.31 22.54
CA THR A 272 0.44 0.23 21.56
C THR A 272 -0.02 -1.22 21.44
N TYR A 273 -1.09 -1.47 20.71
CA TYR A 273 -1.67 -2.81 20.54
C TYR A 273 -1.49 -3.37 19.13
N SER A 274 -1.01 -2.53 18.19
CA SER A 274 -0.81 -2.92 16.80
C SER A 274 0.55 -3.59 16.57
N GLU A 275 0.60 -4.53 15.62
CA GLU A 275 1.81 -5.12 15.05
C GLU A 275 2.14 -4.41 13.74
N ASN A 276 3.38 -3.93 13.58
CA ASN A 276 3.88 -3.30 12.37
C ASN A 276 5.21 -3.94 11.98
N ILE A 277 5.17 -4.89 11.05
CA ILE A 277 6.36 -5.57 10.55
C ILE A 277 6.50 -5.30 9.05
N PHE A 278 7.59 -4.66 8.66
CA PHE A 278 7.94 -4.35 7.28
C PHE A 278 9.08 -5.26 6.84
N THR A 279 8.90 -5.95 5.72
CA THR A 279 9.83 -6.97 5.27
C THR A 279 10.35 -6.68 3.88
N TYR A 280 11.67 -6.81 3.72
CA TYR A 280 12.38 -6.49 2.49
C TYR A 280 13.35 -7.60 2.10
N VAL A 281 13.42 -7.87 0.82
CA VAL A 281 14.43 -8.77 0.23
C VAL A 281 15.10 -8.04 -0.92
N ASN A 282 16.40 -7.79 -0.82
CA ASN A 282 17.17 -6.99 -1.79
C ASN A 282 16.50 -5.63 -2.07
N ASN A 283 16.07 -4.93 -1.02
CA ASN A 283 15.33 -3.66 -1.04
C ASN A 283 13.92 -3.70 -1.67
N ILE A 284 13.43 -4.87 -2.05
CA ILE A 284 12.06 -5.07 -2.53
C ILE A 284 11.14 -5.29 -1.32
N ASN A 285 10.09 -4.49 -1.22
CA ASN A 285 9.07 -4.68 -0.19
C ASN A 285 8.26 -5.95 -0.48
N THR A 286 8.29 -6.89 0.47
CA THR A 286 7.51 -8.13 0.40
C THR A 286 6.24 -7.99 1.24
N GLU A 287 5.24 -7.32 0.68
CA GLU A 287 4.01 -6.95 1.40
C GLU A 287 3.24 -8.15 1.98
N GLU A 288 3.32 -9.31 1.33
CA GLU A 288 2.75 -10.57 1.81
C GLU A 288 3.73 -11.40 2.66
N GLY A 289 4.92 -10.86 2.91
CA GLY A 289 5.97 -11.54 3.66
C GLY A 289 6.56 -12.72 2.90
N GLY A 290 6.50 -13.90 3.51
CA GLY A 290 7.07 -15.14 2.99
C GLY A 290 7.87 -15.89 4.03
N THR A 291 8.81 -16.73 3.58
CA THR A 291 9.61 -17.62 4.43
C THR A 291 10.45 -16.88 5.48
N HIS A 292 10.98 -15.69 5.14
CA HIS A 292 11.76 -14.86 6.05
C HIS A 292 10.90 -14.30 7.20
N LEU A 293 9.70 -13.79 6.91
CA LEU A 293 8.76 -13.33 7.93
C LEU A 293 8.33 -14.49 8.84
N SER A 294 8.05 -15.65 8.26
CA SER A 294 7.70 -16.86 9.01
C SER A 294 8.84 -17.28 9.95
N GLY A 295 10.09 -17.22 9.48
CA GLY A 295 11.27 -17.48 10.31
C GLY A 295 11.42 -16.48 11.45
N PHE A 296 11.27 -15.19 11.18
CA PHE A 296 11.31 -14.13 12.18
C PHE A 296 10.25 -14.28 13.26
N ARG A 297 8.98 -14.46 12.87
CA ARG A 297 7.86 -14.65 13.80
C ARG A 297 8.05 -15.88 14.70
N LYS A 298 8.57 -16.96 14.13
CA LYS A 298 8.86 -18.18 14.88
C LYS A 298 10.00 -17.98 15.87
N ALA A 299 11.11 -17.35 15.46
CA ALA A 299 12.25 -17.03 16.30
C ALA A 299 11.83 -16.18 17.50
N LEU A 300 11.11 -15.07 17.23
CA LEU A 300 10.64 -14.14 18.24
C LEU A 300 9.78 -14.85 19.31
N THR A 301 8.78 -15.61 18.85
CA THR A 301 7.87 -16.32 19.74
C THR A 301 8.60 -17.36 20.60
N ARG A 302 9.47 -18.15 19.99
CA ARG A 302 10.27 -19.18 20.67
C ARG A 302 11.20 -18.58 21.71
N THR A 303 11.92 -17.52 21.36
CA THR A 303 12.93 -16.91 22.23
C THR A 303 12.33 -16.20 23.43
N ILE A 304 11.25 -15.44 23.24
CA ILE A 304 10.55 -14.76 24.35
C ILE A 304 9.90 -15.78 25.30
N ASN A 305 9.28 -16.85 24.78
CA ASN A 305 8.77 -17.94 25.63
C ASN A 305 9.86 -18.61 26.45
N ALA A 306 11.01 -18.93 25.83
CA ALA A 306 12.14 -19.54 26.53
C ALA A 306 12.67 -18.63 27.66
N TYR A 307 12.82 -17.33 27.39
CA TYR A 307 13.23 -16.35 28.38
C TYR A 307 12.22 -16.23 29.54
N ALA A 308 10.92 -16.09 29.23
CA ALA A 308 9.88 -15.95 30.22
C ALA A 308 9.80 -17.17 31.16
N ARG A 309 10.02 -18.40 30.65
CA ARG A 309 10.11 -19.61 31.46
C ARG A 309 11.39 -19.66 32.29
N LYS A 310 12.56 -19.36 31.70
CA LYS A 310 13.88 -19.33 32.37
C LYS A 310 13.87 -18.37 33.55
N THR A 311 13.17 -17.24 33.44
CA THR A 311 13.09 -16.20 34.48
C THR A 311 11.87 -16.33 35.41
N ASN A 312 11.13 -17.44 35.31
CA ASN A 312 9.90 -17.73 36.10
C ASN A 312 8.80 -16.64 35.94
N MET A 313 8.81 -15.85 34.87
CA MET A 313 7.73 -14.92 34.54
C MET A 313 6.48 -15.68 34.05
N LEU A 314 6.67 -16.81 33.38
CA LEU A 314 5.66 -17.75 32.94
C LEU A 314 5.90 -19.10 33.66
N LYS A 315 4.91 -19.58 34.39
CA LYS A 315 5.01 -20.85 35.13
C LYS A 315 4.92 -22.03 34.17
N GLU A 316 5.46 -23.21 34.59
CA GLU A 316 5.45 -24.43 33.76
C GLU A 316 4.03 -24.92 33.42
N ASN A 317 3.07 -24.68 34.30
CA ASN A 317 1.67 -25.06 34.12
C ASN A 317 0.82 -24.00 33.38
N GLU A 318 1.39 -22.87 33.02
CA GLU A 318 0.72 -21.84 32.20
C GLU A 318 0.94 -22.13 30.71
N ASP A 319 -0.07 -21.78 29.89
CA ASP A 319 0.02 -21.88 28.45
C ASP A 319 1.16 -21.03 27.91
N ALA A 320 1.80 -21.48 26.84
CA ALA A 320 2.80 -20.69 26.14
C ALA A 320 2.17 -19.43 25.52
N LEU A 321 2.95 -18.34 25.47
CA LEU A 321 2.57 -17.12 24.76
C LEU A 321 2.41 -17.43 23.27
N SER A 322 1.33 -16.97 22.68
CA SER A 322 1.12 -17.05 21.23
C SER A 322 1.98 -16.05 20.47
N GLY A 323 2.09 -16.22 19.16
CA GLY A 323 2.78 -15.25 18.33
C GLY A 323 2.23 -13.84 18.46
N ASP A 324 0.90 -13.69 18.50
CA ASP A 324 0.22 -12.39 18.62
C ASP A 324 0.50 -11.71 19.96
N ASP A 325 0.54 -12.50 21.06
CA ASP A 325 0.87 -11.96 22.38
C ASP A 325 2.28 -11.34 22.40
N VAL A 326 3.20 -11.99 21.69
CA VAL A 326 4.62 -11.59 21.63
C VAL A 326 4.82 -10.38 20.69
N ARG A 327 3.96 -10.20 19.72
CA ARG A 327 4.07 -9.14 18.72
C ARG A 327 3.20 -7.89 19.01
N GLU A 328 2.41 -7.91 20.08
CA GLU A 328 1.61 -6.75 20.48
C GLU A 328 2.53 -5.53 20.74
N GLY A 329 2.29 -4.44 20.02
CA GLY A 329 3.04 -3.20 20.11
C GLY A 329 4.43 -3.23 19.46
N LEU A 330 4.71 -4.24 18.65
CA LEU A 330 5.98 -4.38 17.93
C LEU A 330 5.99 -3.56 16.64
N THR A 331 7.01 -2.73 16.46
CA THR A 331 7.43 -2.18 15.16
C THR A 331 8.75 -2.85 14.79
N ALA A 332 8.83 -3.46 13.61
CA ALA A 332 10.04 -4.14 13.14
C ALA A 332 10.26 -3.91 11.64
N VAL A 333 11.53 -3.77 11.27
CA VAL A 333 12.01 -3.82 9.89
C VAL A 333 12.93 -5.01 9.75
N LEU A 334 12.59 -5.92 8.85
CA LEU A 334 13.36 -7.11 8.50
C LEU A 334 13.87 -6.96 7.08
N SER A 335 15.18 -6.79 6.91
CA SER A 335 15.86 -6.63 5.62
C SER A 335 16.81 -7.78 5.35
N LEU A 336 16.60 -8.44 4.22
CA LEU A 336 17.45 -9.56 3.78
C LEU A 336 18.17 -9.22 2.49
N LYS A 337 19.42 -9.72 2.39
CA LYS A 337 20.17 -9.79 1.14
C LYS A 337 20.34 -11.25 0.76
N VAL A 338 19.74 -11.65 -0.36
CA VAL A 338 19.69 -13.02 -0.85
C VAL A 338 20.23 -13.04 -2.28
N GLN A 339 21.15 -13.93 -2.61
CA GLN A 339 21.77 -13.97 -3.95
C GLN A 339 20.77 -14.38 -5.03
N ASN A 340 19.95 -15.41 -4.77
CA ASN A 340 18.98 -15.94 -5.72
C ASN A 340 17.58 -15.99 -5.09
N PRO A 341 16.91 -14.85 -4.89
CA PRO A 341 15.58 -14.84 -4.30
C PRO A 341 14.54 -15.38 -5.28
N GLN A 342 13.66 -16.22 -4.76
CA GLN A 342 12.53 -16.80 -5.49
C GLN A 342 11.25 -16.18 -4.95
N PHE A 343 10.50 -15.49 -5.80
CA PHE A 343 9.24 -14.89 -5.42
C PHE A 343 8.07 -15.68 -6.04
N GLU A 344 6.93 -15.71 -5.35
CA GLU A 344 5.75 -16.45 -5.83
C GLU A 344 5.08 -15.79 -7.05
N SER A 345 5.36 -14.50 -7.32
CA SER A 345 4.77 -13.76 -8.43
C SER A 345 5.75 -12.77 -9.07
N GLN A 346 5.42 -12.27 -10.27
CA GLN A 346 6.19 -11.22 -10.94
C GLN A 346 6.23 -9.91 -10.14
N THR A 347 5.22 -9.65 -9.34
CA THR A 347 5.14 -8.45 -8.46
C THR A 347 6.06 -8.53 -7.25
N LYS A 348 6.72 -9.69 -7.01
CA LYS A 348 7.73 -9.91 -5.96
C LYS A 348 7.24 -9.67 -4.54
N ILE A 349 5.94 -9.77 -4.30
CA ILE A 349 5.32 -9.44 -3.00
C ILE A 349 5.53 -10.48 -1.91
N LYS A 350 5.95 -11.71 -2.25
CA LYS A 350 6.13 -12.80 -1.30
C LYS A 350 7.35 -13.67 -1.63
N LEU A 351 8.24 -13.88 -0.64
CA LEU A 351 9.43 -14.72 -0.78
C LEU A 351 9.10 -16.20 -0.60
N GLY A 352 9.52 -17.02 -1.56
CA GLY A 352 9.27 -18.47 -1.58
C GLY A 352 10.42 -19.37 -1.14
N ASN A 353 11.67 -18.86 -1.05
CA ASN A 353 12.87 -19.65 -0.70
C ASN A 353 12.71 -20.39 0.63
N SER A 354 12.52 -21.72 0.60
CA SER A 354 12.29 -22.53 1.80
C SER A 354 13.47 -22.56 2.77
N GLU A 355 14.70 -22.47 2.27
CA GLU A 355 15.95 -22.46 3.04
C GLU A 355 16.12 -21.16 3.87
N VAL A 356 15.45 -20.07 3.51
CA VAL A 356 15.56 -18.79 4.23
C VAL A 356 14.89 -18.85 5.59
N MET A 357 13.76 -19.57 5.72
CA MET A 357 13.03 -19.67 6.98
C MET A 357 13.90 -20.19 8.15
N PRO A 358 14.58 -21.35 8.06
CA PRO A 358 15.44 -21.82 9.14
C PRO A 358 16.69 -20.95 9.36
N ILE A 359 17.19 -20.27 8.33
CA ILE A 359 18.32 -19.34 8.48
C ILE A 359 17.90 -18.17 9.36
N VAL A 360 16.78 -17.53 9.06
CA VAL A 360 16.26 -16.39 9.83
C VAL A 360 15.85 -16.82 11.24
N ASP A 361 15.15 -17.97 11.39
CA ASP A 361 14.77 -18.52 12.71
C ASP A 361 15.98 -18.71 13.63
N ASN A 362 17.08 -19.25 13.12
CA ASN A 362 18.27 -19.49 13.91
C ASN A 362 19.01 -18.19 14.23
N LEU A 363 19.34 -17.38 13.20
CA LEU A 363 20.08 -16.13 13.40
C LEU A 363 19.36 -15.18 14.35
N VAL A 364 18.08 -14.91 14.11
CA VAL A 364 17.29 -14.01 14.96
C VAL A 364 17.10 -14.61 16.36
N GLY A 365 16.86 -15.93 16.46
CA GLY A 365 16.69 -16.59 17.73
C GLY A 365 17.93 -16.53 18.62
N ASP A 366 19.11 -16.81 18.06
CA ASP A 366 20.37 -16.83 18.79
C ASP A 366 20.78 -15.42 19.23
N THR A 367 20.76 -14.45 18.29
CA THR A 367 21.15 -13.06 18.58
C THR A 367 20.17 -12.36 19.52
N LEU A 368 18.86 -12.64 19.42
CA LEU A 368 17.85 -12.10 20.33
C LEU A 368 18.01 -12.69 21.73
N ALA A 369 18.32 -13.99 21.85
CA ALA A 369 18.55 -14.62 23.15
C ALA A 369 19.77 -14.00 23.86
N GLU A 370 20.87 -13.78 23.12
CA GLU A 370 22.05 -13.08 23.63
C GLU A 370 21.70 -11.65 24.07
N PHE A 371 21.03 -10.88 23.22
CA PHE A 371 20.57 -9.53 23.57
C PHE A 371 19.73 -9.51 24.85
N MET A 372 18.80 -10.44 25.02
CA MET A 372 17.92 -10.50 26.20
C MET A 372 18.68 -10.84 27.49
N GLU A 373 19.76 -11.63 27.40
CA GLU A 373 20.64 -11.91 28.54
C GLU A 373 21.51 -10.70 28.92
N GLU A 374 22.01 -9.97 27.92
CA GLU A 374 22.78 -8.74 28.13
C GLU A 374 21.93 -7.57 28.63
N ASN A 375 20.63 -7.55 28.29
CA ASN A 375 19.71 -6.47 28.60
C ASN A 375 18.49 -6.93 29.41
N PRO A 376 18.70 -7.47 30.65
CA PRO A 376 17.62 -8.13 31.41
C PRO A 376 16.47 -7.21 31.79
N GLN A 377 16.70 -5.91 31.93
CA GLN A 377 15.63 -4.94 32.21
C GLN A 377 14.71 -4.74 31.01
N VAL A 378 15.25 -4.69 29.79
CA VAL A 378 14.48 -4.60 28.56
C VAL A 378 13.73 -5.91 28.36
N ALA A 379 14.42 -7.04 28.43
CA ALA A 379 13.86 -8.38 28.26
C ALA A 379 12.68 -8.64 29.23
N LYS A 380 12.81 -8.19 30.50
CA LYS A 380 11.72 -8.27 31.49
C LYS A 380 10.48 -7.49 31.04
N LYS A 381 10.64 -6.25 30.59
CA LYS A 381 9.53 -5.41 30.11
C LYS A 381 8.84 -6.03 28.90
N LEU A 382 9.59 -6.60 27.95
CA LEU A 382 9.04 -7.29 26.80
C LEU A 382 8.23 -8.51 27.21
N GLY A 383 8.76 -9.34 28.12
CA GLY A 383 8.04 -10.49 28.68
C GLY A 383 6.77 -10.09 29.44
N GLU A 384 6.82 -9.04 30.26
CA GLU A 384 5.65 -8.49 30.98
C GLU A 384 4.56 -8.04 30.02
N LYS A 385 4.92 -7.31 28.93
CA LYS A 385 3.96 -6.89 27.91
C LYS A 385 3.30 -8.08 27.24
N ALA A 386 4.07 -9.07 26.81
CA ALA A 386 3.54 -10.27 26.16
C ALA A 386 2.61 -11.08 27.09
N ILE A 387 2.92 -11.19 28.39
CA ILE A 387 2.06 -11.85 29.39
C ILE A 387 0.75 -11.07 29.58
N VAL A 388 0.80 -9.75 29.63
CA VAL A 388 -0.39 -8.91 29.72
C VAL A 388 -1.27 -9.06 28.48
N ALA A 389 -0.67 -9.11 27.28
CA ALA A 389 -1.37 -9.38 26.03
C ALA A 389 -2.04 -10.75 26.03
N ALA A 390 -1.34 -11.82 26.48
CA ALA A 390 -1.88 -13.15 26.59
C ALA A 390 -3.11 -13.23 27.52
N ARG A 391 -3.04 -12.54 28.66
CA ARG A 391 -4.18 -12.48 29.60
C ARG A 391 -5.39 -11.78 28.99
N ALA A 392 -5.16 -10.66 28.28
CA ALA A 392 -6.22 -9.94 27.57
C ALA A 392 -6.86 -10.82 26.47
N ARG A 393 -6.05 -11.52 25.69
CA ARG A 393 -6.53 -12.45 24.64
C ARG A 393 -7.37 -13.59 25.22
N LEU A 394 -6.94 -14.18 26.34
CA LEU A 394 -7.70 -15.23 27.02
C LEU A 394 -9.04 -14.70 27.57
N ALA A 395 -9.05 -13.49 28.11
CA ALA A 395 -10.28 -12.84 28.56
C ALA A 395 -11.24 -12.57 27.39
N ALA A 396 -10.71 -12.06 26.26
CA ALA A 396 -11.48 -11.86 25.04
C ALA A 396 -12.07 -13.17 24.49
N ARG A 397 -11.30 -14.26 24.48
CA ARG A 397 -11.77 -15.57 24.05
C ARG A 397 -12.93 -16.09 24.92
N LYS A 398 -12.81 -15.96 26.24
CA LYS A 398 -13.89 -16.32 27.17
C LYS A 398 -15.16 -15.50 26.93
N ALA A 399 -15.01 -14.19 26.73
CA ALA A 399 -16.14 -13.31 26.44
C ALA A 399 -16.85 -13.68 25.13
N ARG A 400 -16.08 -13.99 24.06
CA ARG A 400 -16.62 -14.50 22.79
C ARG A 400 -17.40 -15.79 22.97
N GLU A 401 -16.84 -16.76 23.70
CA GLU A 401 -17.46 -18.06 23.90
C GLU A 401 -18.79 -17.95 24.66
N LEU A 402 -18.84 -17.09 25.67
CA LEU A 402 -20.07 -16.77 26.39
C LEU A 402 -21.12 -16.09 25.50
N THR A 403 -20.70 -15.18 24.64
CA THR A 403 -21.60 -14.50 23.69
C THR A 403 -22.09 -15.48 22.62
N ARG A 404 -21.23 -16.35 22.10
CA ARG A 404 -21.59 -17.39 21.11
C ARG A 404 -22.60 -18.38 21.68
N ARG A 405 -22.46 -18.75 22.96
CA ARG A 405 -23.45 -19.62 23.66
C ARG A 405 -24.79 -18.93 23.82
N LYS A 406 -24.83 -17.60 24.05
CA LYS A 406 -26.07 -16.82 24.11
C LYS A 406 -26.73 -16.69 22.73
N ASN A 407 -25.94 -16.42 21.67
CA ASN A 407 -26.46 -16.26 20.30
C ASN A 407 -26.83 -17.60 19.64
N ALA A 408 -26.29 -18.75 20.10
CA ALA A 408 -26.72 -20.08 19.64
C ALA A 408 -28.16 -20.42 20.06
N MET A 409 -28.71 -19.65 21.00
CA MET A 409 -30.13 -19.76 21.37
C MET A 409 -31.04 -18.84 20.53
N ASP A 410 -30.47 -17.82 19.83
CA ASP A 410 -31.19 -16.99 18.88
C ASP A 410 -30.99 -17.54 17.45
N LEU A 411 -32.03 -18.07 16.87
CA LEU A 411 -32.09 -18.64 15.52
C LEU A 411 -31.86 -17.56 14.46
N GLY A 412 -30.58 -17.32 14.09
CA GLY A 412 -30.23 -16.48 12.94
C GLY A 412 -28.97 -15.65 13.13
N GLY A 413 -27.82 -16.18 12.78
CA GLY A 413 -26.46 -15.64 13.02
C GLY A 413 -26.09 -14.26 12.45
N LEU A 414 -27.02 -13.47 11.92
CA LEU A 414 -26.74 -12.12 11.36
C LEU A 414 -27.20 -11.02 12.32
N PRO A 415 -26.54 -9.83 12.31
CA PRO A 415 -26.97 -8.70 13.15
C PRO A 415 -28.41 -8.30 12.87
N GLY A 416 -29.23 -8.14 13.91
CA GLY A 416 -30.64 -7.76 13.76
C GLY A 416 -30.88 -6.42 13.04
N LYS A 417 -29.87 -5.56 12.98
CA LYS A 417 -29.92 -4.28 12.25
C LYS A 417 -29.56 -4.40 10.77
N LEU A 418 -28.92 -5.49 10.36
CA LEU A 418 -28.52 -5.70 8.97
C LEU A 418 -29.75 -5.92 8.09
N ALA A 419 -29.96 -5.03 7.13
CA ALA A 419 -30.85 -5.30 6.01
C ALA A 419 -30.04 -5.98 4.89
N ASP A 420 -30.02 -7.30 4.88
CA ASP A 420 -29.24 -8.10 3.92
C ASP A 420 -29.82 -8.04 2.50
N CYS A 421 -29.00 -8.37 1.50
CA CYS A 421 -29.43 -8.52 0.12
C CYS A 421 -29.83 -9.97 -0.19
N LYS A 422 -30.51 -10.17 -1.32
CA LYS A 422 -30.99 -11.49 -1.74
C LYS A 422 -29.89 -12.33 -2.43
N SER A 423 -29.06 -11.68 -3.26
CA SER A 423 -27.97 -12.35 -3.98
C SER A 423 -26.94 -12.93 -3.01
N ARG A 424 -26.36 -14.07 -3.39
CA ARG A 424 -25.24 -14.72 -2.69
C ARG A 424 -23.96 -14.71 -3.53
N ASN A 425 -24.01 -14.15 -4.74
CA ASN A 425 -22.82 -13.96 -5.54
C ASN A 425 -22.03 -12.76 -5.01
N VAL A 426 -20.87 -13.03 -4.44
CA VAL A 426 -20.04 -12.00 -3.77
C VAL A 426 -19.65 -10.88 -4.74
N GLU A 427 -19.32 -11.21 -5.98
CA GLU A 427 -18.86 -10.23 -6.98
C GLU A 427 -19.92 -9.14 -7.29
N ASP A 428 -21.21 -9.50 -7.22
CA ASP A 428 -22.31 -8.61 -7.52
C ASP A 428 -22.85 -7.86 -6.29
N THR A 429 -22.50 -8.32 -5.07
CA THR A 429 -23.09 -7.81 -3.83
C THR A 429 -22.27 -6.70 -3.20
N GLU A 430 -22.96 -5.78 -2.55
CA GLU A 430 -22.35 -4.67 -1.83
C GLU A 430 -23.08 -4.35 -0.54
N ILE A 431 -22.31 -3.90 0.48
CA ILE A 431 -22.84 -3.48 1.76
C ILE A 431 -22.51 -2.01 2.03
N TYR A 432 -23.51 -1.23 2.41
CA TYR A 432 -23.34 0.14 2.87
C TYR A 432 -23.27 0.20 4.39
N LEU A 433 -22.21 0.80 4.91
CA LEU A 433 -22.08 1.19 6.32
C LEU A 433 -22.61 2.62 6.44
N VAL A 434 -23.79 2.78 7.03
CA VAL A 434 -24.51 4.04 7.03
C VAL A 434 -24.52 4.67 8.41
N GLU A 435 -24.21 5.95 8.50
CA GLU A 435 -24.25 6.71 9.75
C GLU A 435 -25.69 6.94 10.22
N GLY A 436 -26.01 6.40 11.39
CA GLY A 436 -27.29 6.61 12.07
C GLY A 436 -28.48 5.82 11.52
N ASP A 437 -29.51 5.70 12.37
CA ASP A 437 -30.72 4.95 12.04
C ASP A 437 -31.63 5.71 11.03
N SER A 438 -31.57 7.05 10.99
CA SER A 438 -32.36 7.88 10.07
C SER A 438 -31.90 7.69 8.62
N ALA A 439 -30.63 7.94 8.35
CA ALA A 439 -30.05 7.72 7.01
C ALA A 439 -30.11 6.23 6.62
N GLY A 440 -29.90 5.32 7.59
CA GLY A 440 -30.09 3.89 7.41
C GLY A 440 -31.51 3.51 6.97
N GLY A 441 -32.55 4.23 7.48
CA GLY A 441 -33.95 4.08 7.07
C GLY A 441 -34.18 4.47 5.62
N SER A 442 -33.70 5.66 5.22
CA SER A 442 -33.77 6.14 3.82
C SER A 442 -33.02 5.20 2.87
N ALA A 443 -31.78 4.76 3.25
CA ALA A 443 -30.99 3.83 2.46
C ALA A 443 -31.69 2.46 2.27
N LYS A 444 -32.30 1.92 3.33
CA LYS A 444 -33.07 0.67 3.25
C LYS A 444 -34.27 0.75 2.28
N GLN A 445 -34.92 1.91 2.21
CA GLN A 445 -36.05 2.13 1.30
C GLN A 445 -35.58 2.40 -0.13
N GLY A 446 -34.48 3.11 -0.31
CA GLY A 446 -33.92 3.48 -1.62
C GLY A 446 -33.12 2.39 -2.33
N ARG A 447 -32.56 1.44 -1.60
CA ARG A 447 -31.65 0.43 -2.13
C ARG A 447 -32.27 -0.55 -3.13
N ASN A 448 -31.48 -1.12 -3.98
CA ASN A 448 -31.84 -2.36 -4.68
C ASN A 448 -31.57 -3.55 -3.76
N SER A 449 -32.65 -4.17 -3.24
CA SER A 449 -32.56 -5.28 -2.28
C SER A 449 -32.00 -6.58 -2.89
N ASP A 450 -31.83 -6.66 -4.20
CA ASP A 450 -31.32 -7.86 -4.84
C ASP A 450 -29.81 -8.03 -4.57
N PHE A 451 -29.04 -6.93 -4.59
CA PHE A 451 -27.59 -6.97 -4.41
C PHE A 451 -27.03 -5.99 -3.36
N GLN A 452 -27.84 -5.04 -2.84
CA GLN A 452 -27.38 -4.07 -1.83
C GLN A 452 -27.85 -4.43 -0.43
N ALA A 453 -26.93 -4.48 0.52
CA ALA A 453 -27.17 -4.63 1.95
C ALA A 453 -26.91 -3.30 2.67
N ILE A 454 -27.63 -3.04 3.77
CA ILE A 454 -27.47 -1.84 4.61
C ILE A 454 -27.20 -2.25 6.06
N LEU A 455 -26.12 -1.74 6.63
CA LEU A 455 -25.80 -1.85 8.05
C LEU A 455 -25.74 -0.45 8.67
N PRO A 456 -26.78 0.00 9.39
CA PRO A 456 -26.72 1.26 10.13
C PRO A 456 -25.77 1.15 11.32
N LEU A 457 -24.96 2.17 11.53
CA LEU A 457 -24.05 2.30 12.68
C LEU A 457 -24.64 3.32 13.67
N ARG A 458 -24.63 3.01 14.96
CA ARG A 458 -25.13 3.92 16.01
C ARG A 458 -24.01 4.88 16.45
N GLY A 459 -23.91 6.01 15.78
CA GLY A 459 -22.94 7.06 16.13
C GLY A 459 -21.49 6.64 15.95
N LYS A 460 -20.59 7.22 16.73
CA LYS A 460 -19.14 6.97 16.64
C LYS A 460 -18.81 5.57 17.13
N ILE A 461 -18.17 4.78 16.28
CA ILE A 461 -17.64 3.48 16.66
C ILE A 461 -16.43 3.64 17.59
N LEU A 462 -16.06 2.55 18.27
CA LEU A 462 -14.88 2.51 19.12
C LEU A 462 -13.62 2.86 18.30
N ASN A 463 -12.79 3.75 18.84
CA ASN A 463 -11.47 4.00 18.29
C ASN A 463 -10.55 2.81 18.61
N VAL A 464 -10.32 1.97 17.62
CA VAL A 464 -9.54 0.74 17.77
C VAL A 464 -8.03 0.97 17.92
N GLU A 465 -7.53 2.18 17.57
CA GLU A 465 -6.14 2.55 17.80
C GLU A 465 -5.79 2.61 19.29
N LYS A 466 -6.78 2.98 20.14
CA LYS A 466 -6.66 3.15 21.59
C LYS A 466 -7.19 1.96 22.38
N ALA A 467 -7.64 0.90 21.73
CA ALA A 467 -8.34 -0.19 22.37
C ALA A 467 -7.66 -1.53 22.15
N ARG A 468 -7.53 -2.30 23.23
CA ARG A 468 -7.10 -3.70 23.12
C ARG A 468 -8.15 -4.53 22.41
N LEU A 469 -7.72 -5.64 21.83
CA LEU A 469 -8.57 -6.55 21.05
C LEU A 469 -9.80 -7.06 21.82
N ASP A 470 -9.69 -7.28 23.12
CA ASP A 470 -10.83 -7.69 23.97
C ASP A 470 -11.90 -6.61 24.03
N ASN A 471 -11.52 -5.35 24.19
CA ASN A 471 -12.43 -4.20 24.14
C ASN A 471 -13.00 -3.99 22.72
N VAL A 472 -12.18 -4.12 21.69
CA VAL A 472 -12.61 -4.07 20.29
C VAL A 472 -13.72 -5.09 20.03
N LEU A 473 -13.55 -6.33 20.47
CA LEU A 473 -14.52 -7.40 20.31
C LEU A 473 -15.70 -7.31 21.27
N SER A 474 -15.61 -6.53 22.34
CA SER A 474 -16.76 -6.24 23.21
C SER A 474 -17.71 -5.20 22.62
N SER A 475 -17.23 -4.36 21.69
CA SER A 475 -18.04 -3.36 20.99
C SER A 475 -19.08 -4.01 20.10
N GLU A 476 -20.37 -3.66 20.32
CA GLU A 476 -21.49 -4.19 19.54
C GLU A 476 -21.39 -3.85 18.07
N GLU A 477 -21.06 -2.60 17.73
CA GLU A 477 -20.97 -2.13 16.35
C GLU A 477 -19.86 -2.85 15.59
N ILE A 478 -18.69 -3.06 16.21
CA ILE A 478 -17.58 -3.80 15.59
C ILE A 478 -17.97 -5.27 15.39
N ARG A 479 -18.58 -5.91 16.38
CA ARG A 479 -19.08 -7.30 16.22
C ARG A 479 -20.09 -7.43 15.10
N ASN A 480 -20.99 -6.46 14.98
CA ASN A 480 -21.98 -6.44 13.90
C ASN A 480 -21.31 -6.36 12.54
N MET A 481 -20.28 -5.52 12.37
CA MET A 481 -19.49 -5.44 11.14
C MET A 481 -18.76 -6.75 10.84
N ILE A 482 -18.03 -7.31 11.81
CA ILE A 482 -17.30 -8.58 11.63
C ILE A 482 -18.26 -9.70 11.21
N THR A 483 -19.44 -9.79 11.86
CA THR A 483 -20.45 -10.79 11.54
C THR A 483 -21.08 -10.55 10.18
N ALA A 484 -21.37 -9.30 9.82
CA ALA A 484 -21.95 -8.94 8.53
C ALA A 484 -21.00 -9.27 7.36
N PHE A 485 -19.71 -8.96 7.50
CA PHE A 485 -18.71 -9.23 6.45
C PHE A 485 -18.38 -10.72 6.30
N GLY A 486 -18.42 -11.48 7.39
CA GLY A 486 -18.24 -12.94 7.40
C GLY A 486 -16.80 -13.43 7.28
N CYS A 487 -15.83 -12.55 7.01
CA CYS A 487 -14.43 -12.91 6.75
C CYS A 487 -13.56 -13.05 8.02
N GLY A 488 -14.11 -12.82 9.23
CA GLY A 488 -13.33 -12.87 10.48
C GLY A 488 -12.37 -11.68 10.65
N ILE A 489 -11.51 -11.74 11.66
CA ILE A 489 -10.45 -10.73 11.92
C ILE A 489 -9.18 -11.40 12.43
N GLY A 490 -8.02 -10.71 12.29
CA GLY A 490 -6.72 -11.20 12.75
C GLY A 490 -6.37 -12.56 12.14
N ASP A 491 -5.93 -13.52 12.95
CA ASP A 491 -5.54 -14.86 12.48
C ASP A 491 -6.71 -15.69 11.88
N GLU A 492 -7.96 -15.33 12.23
CA GLU A 492 -9.15 -15.99 11.70
C GLU A 492 -9.65 -15.36 10.39
N PHE A 493 -8.96 -14.29 9.90
CA PHE A 493 -9.35 -13.60 8.68
C PHE A 493 -9.19 -14.52 7.47
N ASN A 494 -10.25 -14.65 6.69
CA ASN A 494 -10.27 -15.37 5.42
C ASN A 494 -11.13 -14.62 4.41
N LEU A 495 -10.49 -14.06 3.39
CA LEU A 495 -11.14 -13.26 2.35
C LEU A 495 -12.15 -14.09 1.53
N GLU A 496 -11.89 -15.38 1.29
CA GLU A 496 -12.82 -16.26 0.56
C GLU A 496 -14.19 -16.41 1.23
N LYS A 497 -14.27 -16.10 2.54
CA LYS A 497 -15.52 -16.08 3.31
C LYS A 497 -16.23 -14.72 3.30
N ALA A 498 -15.67 -13.73 2.61
CA ALA A 498 -16.32 -12.43 2.48
C ALA A 498 -17.70 -12.60 1.84
N ARG A 499 -18.69 -11.88 2.40
CA ARG A 499 -20.09 -11.96 1.95
C ARG A 499 -20.44 -10.92 0.90
N TYR A 500 -19.62 -9.89 0.76
CA TYR A 500 -19.85 -8.76 -0.13
C TYR A 500 -18.57 -8.41 -0.91
N GLY A 501 -18.72 -8.17 -2.21
CA GLY A 501 -17.64 -7.74 -3.08
C GLY A 501 -17.24 -6.29 -2.87
N LYS A 502 -18.17 -5.44 -2.39
CA LYS A 502 -17.88 -4.04 -2.04
C LYS A 502 -18.40 -3.70 -0.65
N ILE A 503 -17.60 -3.00 0.13
CA ILE A 503 -17.94 -2.42 1.42
C ILE A 503 -17.86 -0.89 1.25
N ILE A 504 -19.00 -0.22 1.29
CA ILE A 504 -19.11 1.19 0.96
C ILE A 504 -19.41 1.99 2.24
N ILE A 505 -18.48 2.84 2.63
CA ILE A 505 -18.64 3.76 3.76
C ILE A 505 -19.48 4.94 3.30
N MET A 506 -20.63 5.16 3.90
CA MET A 506 -21.58 6.23 3.58
C MET A 506 -21.89 7.03 4.85
N THR A 507 -21.17 8.13 5.05
CA THR A 507 -21.28 9.04 6.20
C THR A 507 -21.75 10.41 5.75
N ASP A 508 -22.24 11.19 6.70
CA ASP A 508 -22.62 12.59 6.47
C ASP A 508 -21.43 13.43 5.98
N ALA A 509 -21.68 14.49 5.26
CA ALA A 509 -20.67 15.37 4.69
C ALA A 509 -20.06 16.35 5.71
N ASP A 510 -20.48 16.27 6.98
CA ASP A 510 -20.02 17.12 8.07
C ASP A 510 -18.75 16.59 8.79
N GLY A 511 -18.26 17.34 9.77
CA GLY A 511 -17.10 16.97 10.58
C GLY A 511 -17.30 15.69 11.42
N TYR A 512 -18.56 15.36 11.78
CA TYR A 512 -18.87 14.12 12.50
C TYR A 512 -18.79 12.91 11.58
N GLY A 513 -19.35 12.99 10.38
CA GLY A 513 -19.25 11.95 9.36
C GLY A 513 -17.81 11.72 8.90
N ALA A 514 -17.01 12.78 8.76
CA ALA A 514 -15.57 12.67 8.48
C ALA A 514 -14.83 11.91 9.60
N HIS A 515 -15.19 12.14 10.87
CA HIS A 515 -14.62 11.41 12.01
C HIS A 515 -15.03 9.92 12.00
N ILE A 516 -16.32 9.61 11.75
CA ILE A 516 -16.79 8.21 11.66
C ILE A 516 -16.09 7.48 10.52
N ARG A 517 -15.94 8.12 9.37
CA ARG A 517 -15.17 7.58 8.24
C ARG A 517 -13.72 7.27 8.63
N THR A 518 -13.05 8.17 9.36
CA THR A 518 -11.69 7.94 9.85
C THR A 518 -11.62 6.78 10.85
N LEU A 519 -12.59 6.66 11.76
CA LEU A 519 -12.67 5.52 12.68
C LEU A 519 -12.86 4.19 11.94
N LEU A 520 -13.71 4.15 10.90
CA LEU A 520 -13.93 2.97 10.06
C LEU A 520 -12.66 2.61 9.28
N LEU A 521 -11.99 3.59 8.67
CA LEU A 521 -10.73 3.36 7.97
C LEU A 521 -9.65 2.84 8.92
N THR A 522 -9.58 3.36 10.17
CA THR A 522 -8.69 2.84 11.21
C THR A 522 -8.98 1.36 11.51
N PHE A 523 -10.25 1.01 11.64
CA PHE A 523 -10.66 -0.38 11.87
C PHE A 523 -10.27 -1.30 10.71
N PHE A 524 -10.55 -0.92 9.46
CA PHE A 524 -10.15 -1.70 8.29
C PHE A 524 -8.64 -1.83 8.18
N TYR A 525 -7.91 -0.76 8.40
CA TYR A 525 -6.45 -0.76 8.35
C TYR A 525 -5.84 -1.68 9.42
N ARG A 526 -6.33 -1.61 10.67
CA ARG A 526 -5.75 -2.39 11.79
C ARG A 526 -6.16 -3.86 11.81
N TYR A 527 -7.37 -4.19 11.36
CA TYR A 527 -7.93 -5.53 11.57
C TYR A 527 -8.38 -6.25 10.30
N MET A 528 -8.56 -5.55 9.20
CA MET A 528 -9.05 -6.10 7.93
C MET A 528 -8.29 -5.53 6.72
N GLN A 529 -6.99 -5.31 6.86
CA GLN A 529 -6.12 -4.73 5.82
C GLN A 529 -6.23 -5.44 4.46
N PRO A 530 -6.39 -6.79 4.38
CA PRO A 530 -6.58 -7.45 3.09
C PRO A 530 -7.80 -6.95 2.30
N LEU A 531 -8.88 -6.52 2.97
CA LEU A 531 -10.04 -5.92 2.27
C LEU A 531 -9.69 -4.61 1.55
N ILE A 532 -8.74 -3.84 2.08
CA ILE A 532 -8.25 -2.63 1.41
C ILE A 532 -7.33 -3.01 0.25
N LYS A 533 -6.39 -3.93 0.46
CA LYS A 533 -5.41 -4.37 -0.54
C LYS A 533 -6.06 -4.98 -1.77
N GLU A 534 -7.08 -5.80 -1.56
CA GLU A 534 -7.85 -6.44 -2.65
C GLU A 534 -8.95 -5.53 -3.22
N GLY A 535 -9.03 -4.27 -2.76
CA GLY A 535 -9.90 -3.26 -3.36
C GLY A 535 -11.39 -3.38 -3.04
N HIS A 536 -11.74 -3.98 -1.90
CA HIS A 536 -13.13 -4.15 -1.48
C HIS A 536 -13.72 -2.95 -0.73
N VAL A 537 -12.91 -1.98 -0.28
CA VAL A 537 -13.35 -0.85 0.55
C VAL A 537 -13.50 0.41 -0.29
N PHE A 538 -14.66 1.06 -0.17
CA PHE A 538 -15.02 2.26 -0.91
C PHE A 538 -15.62 3.33 0.01
N ILE A 539 -15.57 4.59 -0.44
CA ILE A 539 -16.21 5.74 0.21
C ILE A 539 -17.21 6.33 -0.77
N ALA A 540 -18.48 6.39 -0.36
CA ALA A 540 -19.52 7.04 -1.14
C ALA A 540 -19.31 8.56 -1.18
N GLN A 541 -19.65 9.17 -2.32
CA GLN A 541 -19.59 10.61 -2.54
C GLN A 541 -21.01 11.13 -2.76
N PRO A 542 -21.76 11.44 -1.69
CA PRO A 542 -23.08 12.08 -1.84
C PRO A 542 -22.92 13.53 -2.28
N PRO A 543 -23.94 14.13 -2.94
CA PRO A 543 -23.89 15.53 -3.33
C PRO A 543 -23.97 16.45 -2.11
N LEU A 544 -23.34 17.62 -2.20
CA LEU A 544 -23.40 18.67 -1.18
C LEU A 544 -24.61 19.58 -1.34
N TYR A 545 -25.08 19.75 -2.57
CA TYR A 545 -26.16 20.68 -2.90
C TYR A 545 -27.23 20.07 -3.79
N LEU A 546 -28.48 20.48 -3.54
CA LEU A 546 -29.62 20.30 -4.43
C LEU A 546 -30.03 21.68 -4.96
N ILE A 547 -30.06 21.84 -6.27
CA ILE A 547 -30.50 23.04 -6.97
C ILE A 547 -31.84 22.72 -7.66
N ARG A 548 -32.92 23.40 -7.31
CA ARG A 548 -34.22 23.26 -7.96
C ARG A 548 -34.54 24.49 -8.78
N LYS A 549 -34.64 24.32 -10.10
CA LYS A 549 -35.07 25.38 -11.02
C LYS A 549 -36.62 25.54 -10.99
N ASN A 550 -37.29 24.40 -10.90
CA ASN A 550 -38.78 24.32 -10.78
C ASN A 550 -39.15 22.95 -10.17
N GLN A 551 -40.47 22.66 -10.08
CA GLN A 551 -40.93 21.39 -9.48
C GLN A 551 -40.51 20.12 -10.23
N LYS A 552 -40.07 20.23 -11.49
CA LYS A 552 -39.70 19.08 -12.34
C LYS A 552 -38.22 19.00 -12.67
N GLN A 553 -37.46 20.08 -12.47
CA GLN A 553 -36.04 20.15 -12.82
C GLN A 553 -35.23 20.44 -11.58
N HIS A 554 -34.37 19.50 -11.24
CA HIS A 554 -33.40 19.62 -10.18
C HIS A 554 -32.04 19.13 -10.65
N TYR A 555 -31.00 19.64 -10.03
CA TYR A 555 -29.59 19.32 -10.28
C TYR A 555 -28.90 19.07 -8.95
N TYR A 556 -27.81 18.31 -8.98
CA TYR A 556 -27.00 18.06 -7.81
C TYR A 556 -25.59 18.58 -8.06
N ALA A 557 -24.98 19.20 -7.05
CA ALA A 557 -23.59 19.64 -7.10
C ALA A 557 -22.79 18.98 -5.97
N TYR A 558 -21.58 18.55 -6.29
CA TYR A 558 -20.68 17.82 -5.41
C TYR A 558 -19.54 18.71 -4.89
N SER A 559 -19.41 19.94 -5.40
CA SER A 559 -18.48 20.95 -4.94
C SER A 559 -19.09 22.36 -5.03
N ASP A 560 -18.41 23.34 -4.41
CA ASP A 560 -18.80 24.75 -4.50
C ASP A 560 -18.59 25.30 -5.92
N GLU A 561 -17.56 24.83 -6.62
CA GLU A 561 -17.29 25.18 -8.02
C GLU A 561 -18.42 24.67 -8.92
N GLU A 562 -18.78 23.41 -8.81
CA GLU A 562 -19.86 22.81 -9.59
C GLU A 562 -21.22 23.49 -9.31
N LEU A 563 -21.47 23.90 -8.05
CA LEU A 563 -22.63 24.69 -7.71
C LEU A 563 -22.68 26.00 -8.51
N GLN A 564 -21.55 26.71 -8.61
CA GLN A 564 -21.48 27.98 -9.37
C GLN A 564 -21.71 27.75 -10.87
N GLU A 565 -21.10 26.72 -11.44
CA GLU A 565 -21.30 26.35 -12.86
C GLU A 565 -22.78 26.04 -13.16
N ILE A 566 -23.43 25.23 -12.32
CA ILE A 566 -24.85 24.91 -12.47
C ILE A 566 -25.73 26.17 -12.31
N LEU A 567 -25.43 27.05 -11.35
CA LEU A 567 -26.18 28.30 -11.16
C LEU A 567 -26.06 29.26 -12.37
N ASP A 568 -24.89 29.30 -13.00
CA ASP A 568 -24.64 30.11 -14.21
C ASP A 568 -25.38 29.51 -15.42
N GLU A 569 -25.40 28.16 -15.55
CA GLU A 569 -26.14 27.47 -16.61
C GLU A 569 -27.67 27.58 -16.44
N VAL A 570 -28.19 27.40 -15.23
CA VAL A 570 -29.64 27.50 -14.91
C VAL A 570 -30.14 28.92 -15.07
N GLY A 571 -29.27 29.92 -14.94
CA GLY A 571 -29.54 31.36 -14.98
C GLY A 571 -29.90 31.88 -13.59
N ARG A 572 -29.06 32.71 -13.02
CA ARG A 572 -29.26 33.33 -11.67
C ARG A 572 -30.52 34.15 -11.59
N ASP A 573 -30.96 34.70 -12.69
CA ASP A 573 -32.20 35.48 -12.80
C ASP A 573 -33.48 34.66 -12.57
N THR A 574 -33.40 33.32 -12.66
CA THR A 574 -34.52 32.40 -12.39
C THR A 574 -34.74 32.15 -10.90
N ASN A 575 -33.88 32.68 -10.04
CA ASN A 575 -33.92 32.52 -8.58
C ASN A 575 -34.11 31.05 -8.13
N PRO A 576 -33.20 30.13 -8.54
CA PRO A 576 -33.35 28.71 -8.20
C PRO A 576 -33.24 28.50 -6.71
N TYR A 577 -34.03 27.55 -6.18
CA TYR A 577 -33.91 27.14 -4.78
C TYR A 577 -32.66 26.27 -4.62
N VAL A 578 -31.75 26.68 -3.74
CA VAL A 578 -30.54 25.94 -3.38
C VAL A 578 -30.67 25.41 -1.96
N GLN A 579 -30.52 24.11 -1.80
CA GLN A 579 -30.44 23.44 -0.51
C GLN A 579 -29.06 22.82 -0.34
N ARG A 580 -28.35 23.20 0.74
CA ARG A 580 -27.14 22.50 1.17
C ARG A 580 -27.57 21.34 2.06
N TYR A 581 -27.13 20.13 1.74
CA TYR A 581 -27.31 18.95 2.58
C TYR A 581 -26.30 18.98 3.73
N LYS A 582 -26.77 18.86 4.96
CA LYS A 582 -25.96 18.72 6.16
C LYS A 582 -25.73 17.26 6.54
N GLY A 583 -26.64 16.37 6.11
CA GLY A 583 -26.53 14.95 6.36
C GLY A 583 -27.42 14.13 5.43
N LEU A 584 -27.09 12.85 5.30
CA LEU A 584 -27.81 11.87 4.47
C LEU A 584 -29.27 11.67 4.90
N GLY A 585 -29.58 11.95 6.18
CA GLY A 585 -30.94 11.89 6.71
C GLY A 585 -31.90 12.95 6.14
N GLU A 586 -31.36 13.99 5.48
CA GLU A 586 -32.16 15.02 4.78
C GLU A 586 -32.60 14.60 3.37
N MET A 587 -31.97 13.55 2.84
CA MET A 587 -32.28 12.99 1.53
C MET A 587 -33.44 11.99 1.64
N ASN A 588 -34.40 12.10 0.74
CA ASN A 588 -35.41 11.05 0.62
C ASN A 588 -34.84 9.80 -0.10
N PRO A 589 -35.47 8.63 0.00
CA PRO A 589 -34.97 7.39 -0.58
C PRO A 589 -34.67 7.47 -2.09
N GLY A 590 -35.46 8.19 -2.87
CA GLY A 590 -35.26 8.37 -4.30
C GLY A 590 -34.01 9.22 -4.60
N GLN A 591 -33.83 10.32 -3.88
CA GLN A 591 -32.65 11.17 -4.01
C GLN A 591 -31.35 10.41 -3.64
N LEU A 592 -31.39 9.62 -2.55
CA LEU A 592 -30.25 8.83 -2.12
C LEU A 592 -29.90 7.73 -3.14
N TRP A 593 -30.91 7.12 -3.74
CA TRP A 593 -30.72 6.16 -4.83
C TRP A 593 -30.05 6.83 -6.03
N GLU A 594 -30.67 7.83 -6.63
CA GLU A 594 -30.21 8.43 -7.90
C GLU A 594 -28.85 9.12 -7.84
N THR A 595 -28.40 9.55 -6.64
CA THR A 595 -27.13 10.27 -6.49
C THR A 595 -25.99 9.43 -5.92
N THR A 596 -26.32 8.44 -5.06
CA THR A 596 -25.32 7.81 -4.19
C THR A 596 -25.32 6.28 -4.24
N MET A 597 -26.45 5.66 -4.59
CA MET A 597 -26.60 4.21 -4.50
C MET A 597 -26.77 3.52 -5.86
N ASP A 598 -27.26 4.20 -6.88
CA ASP A 598 -27.38 3.63 -8.24
C ASP A 598 -25.99 3.41 -8.85
N PRO A 599 -25.59 2.16 -9.15
CA PRO A 599 -24.30 1.86 -9.76
C PRO A 599 -24.01 2.61 -11.06
N ALA A 600 -25.06 2.97 -11.80
CA ALA A 600 -24.94 3.69 -13.08
C ALA A 600 -24.66 5.19 -12.94
N ALA A 601 -25.04 5.79 -11.79
CA ALA A 601 -24.99 7.25 -11.61
C ALA A 601 -24.07 7.70 -10.46
N ARG A 602 -23.84 6.84 -9.47
CA ARG A 602 -23.08 7.18 -8.26
C ARG A 602 -21.59 7.37 -8.50
N THR A 603 -20.98 8.19 -7.68
CA THR A 603 -19.51 8.27 -7.55
C THR A 603 -19.08 7.63 -6.23
N ILE A 604 -18.16 6.69 -6.28
CA ILE A 604 -17.51 6.07 -5.12
C ILE A 604 -16.00 6.12 -5.28
N LEU A 605 -15.28 6.42 -4.20
CA LEU A 605 -13.82 6.39 -4.17
C LEU A 605 -13.34 5.05 -3.62
N GLN A 606 -12.53 4.32 -4.36
CA GLN A 606 -11.85 3.13 -3.85
C GLN A 606 -10.74 3.53 -2.89
N VAL A 607 -10.65 2.85 -1.76
CA VAL A 607 -9.57 3.06 -0.78
C VAL A 607 -8.37 2.22 -1.18
N HIS A 608 -7.23 2.88 -1.35
CA HIS A 608 -5.96 2.24 -1.67
C HIS A 608 -4.97 2.40 -0.52
N LEU A 609 -4.11 1.41 -0.34
CA LEU A 609 -2.98 1.45 0.57
C LEU A 609 -1.70 1.53 -0.27
N GLU A 610 -1.16 2.73 -0.42
CA GLU A 610 0.04 2.98 -1.22
C GLU A 610 1.32 2.73 -0.42
N ASP A 611 1.34 3.16 0.84
CA ASP A 611 2.47 3.00 1.77
C ASP A 611 1.95 2.63 3.16
N ALA A 612 2.26 1.42 3.61
CA ALA A 612 1.79 0.91 4.89
C ALA A 612 2.47 1.60 6.08
N ALA A 613 3.75 2.01 5.94
CA ALA A 613 4.48 2.68 7.00
C ALA A 613 3.96 4.10 7.23
N GLU A 614 3.71 4.84 6.16
CA GLU A 614 3.13 6.19 6.26
C GLU A 614 1.68 6.13 6.76
N ALA A 615 0.89 5.15 6.31
CA ALA A 615 -0.46 4.94 6.84
C ALA A 615 -0.45 4.64 8.35
N ASP A 616 0.45 3.77 8.82
CA ASP A 616 0.63 3.51 10.26
C ASP A 616 0.94 4.80 11.03
N ARG A 617 1.88 5.59 10.53
CA ARG A 617 2.25 6.87 11.13
C ARG A 617 1.07 7.84 11.21
N ILE A 618 0.32 7.99 10.12
CA ILE A 618 -0.83 8.90 10.06
C ILE A 618 -1.94 8.44 11.02
N PHE A 619 -2.30 7.15 11.03
CA PHE A 619 -3.30 6.63 11.96
C PHE A 619 -2.85 6.78 13.42
N SER A 620 -1.58 6.51 13.72
CA SER A 620 -1.03 6.69 15.08
C SER A 620 -1.05 8.15 15.52
N ILE A 621 -0.78 9.11 14.63
CA ILE A 621 -0.86 10.56 14.94
C ILE A 621 -2.31 10.99 15.13
N LEU A 622 -3.19 10.67 14.16
CA LEU A 622 -4.56 11.20 14.14
C LEU A 622 -5.45 10.52 15.18
N MET A 623 -5.27 9.21 15.38
CA MET A 623 -6.17 8.39 16.19
C MET A 623 -5.54 7.90 17.49
N GLY A 624 -4.23 8.08 17.69
CA GLY A 624 -3.49 7.72 18.90
C GLY A 624 -3.79 8.63 20.10
N ASP A 625 -3.16 8.34 21.26
CA ASP A 625 -3.43 9.04 22.52
C ASP A 625 -2.77 10.42 22.60
N LYS A 626 -1.64 10.62 21.91
CA LYS A 626 -0.88 11.87 21.98
C LYS A 626 -1.58 13.00 21.23
N VAL A 627 -1.76 14.13 21.93
CA VAL A 627 -2.44 15.30 21.40
C VAL A 627 -1.49 16.17 20.57
N GLU A 628 -0.25 16.34 21.02
CA GLU A 628 0.70 17.27 20.41
C GLU A 628 1.08 16.91 18.96
N PRO A 629 1.42 15.66 18.61
CA PRO A 629 1.67 15.28 17.22
C PRO A 629 0.47 15.52 16.31
N ARG A 630 -0.76 15.30 16.83
CA ARG A 630 -2.00 15.55 16.08
C ARG A 630 -2.20 17.04 15.84
N ARG A 631 -1.96 17.87 16.83
CA ARG A 631 -2.03 19.33 16.71
C ARG A 631 -1.06 19.83 15.66
N GLN A 632 0.20 19.41 15.75
CA GLN A 632 1.23 19.78 14.78
C GLN A 632 0.83 19.35 13.35
N PHE A 633 0.33 18.12 13.19
CA PHE A 633 -0.16 17.64 11.89
C PHE A 633 -1.27 18.53 11.33
N ILE A 634 -2.23 18.95 12.15
CA ILE A 634 -3.31 19.84 11.74
C ILE A 634 -2.77 21.21 11.33
N GLU A 635 -1.84 21.78 12.07
CA GLU A 635 -1.21 23.07 11.78
C GLU A 635 -0.41 23.02 10.46
N ASP A 636 0.38 21.98 10.25
CA ASP A 636 1.20 21.78 9.04
C ASP A 636 0.35 21.60 7.77
N ASN A 637 -0.84 20.99 7.91
CA ASN A 637 -1.73 20.70 6.78
C ASN A 637 -2.90 21.69 6.65
N ALA A 638 -3.01 22.71 7.51
CA ALA A 638 -4.13 23.65 7.54
C ALA A 638 -4.38 24.33 6.17
N LYS A 639 -3.30 24.62 5.43
CA LYS A 639 -3.39 25.26 4.10
C LYS A 639 -3.95 24.33 3.01
N LYS A 640 -3.97 23.01 3.23
CA LYS A 640 -4.47 22.00 2.28
C LYS A 640 -5.98 21.73 2.43
N VAL A 641 -6.57 22.21 3.51
CA VAL A 641 -8.01 22.01 3.79
C VAL A 641 -8.83 22.85 2.84
N ARG A 642 -9.71 22.22 2.07
CA ARG A 642 -10.57 22.89 1.07
C ARG A 642 -12.02 23.11 1.56
N ASN A 643 -12.55 22.26 2.41
CA ASN A 643 -13.93 22.32 2.87
C ASN A 643 -13.95 22.39 4.40
N LEU A 644 -13.89 23.60 4.95
CA LEU A 644 -14.16 23.83 6.38
C LEU A 644 -15.66 24.09 6.55
N ASP A 645 -16.33 23.27 7.34
CA ASP A 645 -17.67 23.55 7.83
C ASP A 645 -17.54 24.58 8.98
N LEU A 646 -17.66 25.87 8.63
CA LEU A 646 -17.61 27.01 9.56
C LEU A 646 -19.00 27.41 10.02
#